data_8cc848a92bbc86e6730fefeea67b9968
#
_entry.id   8cc848a92bbc86e6730fefeea67b9968
#
_cell.length_a   1.000
_cell.length_b   1.000
_cell.length_c   1.000
_cell.angle_alpha   90.00
_cell.angle_beta   90.00
_cell.angle_gamma   90.00
#
_symmetry.space_group_name_H-M   'P 1'
#
loop_
_entity.id
_entity.type
_entity.pdbx_description
1 polymer ?
#
loop_
_entity_poly.entity_id
_entity_poly.type
_entity_poly.pdbx_seq_one_letter_code
_entity_poly.pdbx_strand_id
1 'polypeptide(L)'
;MLENSANTTERKNPFFEPYNTPHETVPFDKIRISDYEEAFIEGIRRDDEEIEKMVNDPEEPNFENTIVRVDNENGENYYDLLSRVSTAFSCMLSAETCDELDELAQKMSPILTKHANDVKLNKRLFERIKHVYEHHRELTPEEQMLLNNCYDGFVRSGALLDDEGKEKLRKLTEEAGMLSLQFSQNLLKENKAFTLNITDEAQLDGLPETAREAAAAAAKEADKTGWLFTLDYPSYSPFMTYSTQRELRRQMYMARNTEGIHDNSENNLQICSRLINLRREIAQLLGYRTYADYVLVHRMATNEQNVYKLLNDLIDAYKPTAIEDVKAVEAEAKAKEGDDFEMQPWDFGFYSHKLQMREYNLDAEMLRPYFELSRVIDGVFGLANRLYGITFKENKDIPVYHPDVKAYEVYDHDGSYLAVFYADFHPRKGKQGGAWMTEFQGQWIDRKGVNVRPHVSVVMNFTKPTPEKPALLTLGEVETFLHEFGHSLHGMFANTRFESLSGTNVWWDFVELPSQFMENYAVEKDFLRTFAFHYQTGEPMPDELIERIAKSRNFLAAYSCLRQVSFGLLDMAYYTKEDAFTEDIIPFEKKAWEKAQVTKQLTDTCMTTQFSHIMAGGYAAGYYSYKWAEVLDADAFSVFKKNGIFDQKTAQSFRDNILSKGGTEHPMTLYKRFRGQEPTIDALLERNGIKH
;
A
#
# COMPACT_ATOMS: atom_id res chain seq x y z
N MET A 1 -1.82 5.03 64.35
CA MET A 1 -1.38 3.90 63.54
C MET A 1 -2.56 3.45 62.67
N LEU A 2 -2.59 3.89 61.46
CA LEU A 2 -3.45 3.36 60.42
C LEU A 2 -2.52 3.10 59.24
N GLU A 3 -2.19 1.85 59.03
CA GLU A 3 -1.46 1.39 57.87
C GLU A 3 -2.30 1.57 56.60
N ASN A 4 -1.91 2.52 55.78
CA ASN A 4 -2.31 2.60 54.39
C ASN A 4 -1.48 1.60 53.58
N SER A 5 -1.93 0.37 53.50
CA SER A 5 -1.48 -0.55 52.47
C SER A 5 -2.13 -0.12 51.12
N ALA A 6 -1.48 0.81 50.42
CA ALA A 6 -1.80 1.04 49.03
C ALA A 6 -1.40 -0.23 48.26
N ASN A 7 -2.41 -1.02 47.91
CA ASN A 7 -2.31 -2.09 46.91
C ASN A 7 -2.02 -1.43 45.58
N THR A 8 -0.77 -1.14 45.26
CA THR A 8 -0.33 -0.90 43.89
C THR A 8 -0.35 -2.27 43.20
N THR A 9 -1.50 -2.65 42.66
CA THR A 9 -1.54 -3.70 41.63
C THR A 9 -0.61 -3.24 40.53
N GLU A 10 0.53 -3.92 40.42
CA GLU A 10 1.53 -3.69 39.38
C GLU A 10 0.79 -3.79 38.02
N ARG A 11 0.86 -2.73 37.22
CA ARG A 11 0.20 -2.69 35.92
C ARG A 11 0.80 -3.80 35.04
N LYS A 12 -0.03 -4.71 34.58
CA LYS A 12 0.40 -5.75 33.63
C LYS A 12 0.48 -5.19 32.20
N ASN A 13 1.46 -5.66 31.45
CA ASN A 13 1.60 -5.36 30.04
C ASN A 13 0.40 -5.97 29.27
N PRO A 14 -0.36 -5.16 28.50
CA PRO A 14 -1.55 -5.64 27.80
C PRO A 14 -1.29 -6.78 26.80
N PHE A 15 -0.09 -6.85 26.23
CA PHE A 15 0.27 -7.91 25.29
C PHE A 15 0.38 -9.31 25.92
N PHE A 16 0.54 -9.40 27.24
CA PHE A 16 0.69 -10.70 27.95
C PHE A 16 -0.65 -11.34 28.33
N GLU A 17 -1.73 -10.62 28.17
CA GLU A 17 -3.07 -11.09 28.53
C GLU A 17 -3.94 -11.22 27.27
N PRO A 18 -4.97 -12.08 27.29
CA PRO A 18 -5.99 -12.04 26.26
C PRO A 18 -6.65 -10.66 26.18
N TYR A 19 -6.90 -10.19 24.96
CA TYR A 19 -7.55 -8.90 24.79
C TYR A 19 -9.03 -8.98 25.19
N ASN A 20 -9.41 -8.32 26.28
CA ASN A 20 -10.80 -8.22 26.73
C ASN A 20 -11.51 -7.03 26.08
N THR A 21 -11.48 -6.98 24.77
CA THR A 21 -12.09 -5.97 23.90
C THR A 21 -13.14 -6.66 22.98
N PRO A 22 -14.05 -5.94 22.36
CA PRO A 22 -14.96 -6.53 21.38
C PRO A 22 -14.12 -7.23 20.28
N HIS A 23 -14.47 -8.48 19.96
CA HIS A 23 -13.77 -9.33 19.00
C HIS A 23 -12.28 -9.53 19.27
N GLU A 24 -11.83 -9.33 20.53
CA GLU A 24 -10.41 -9.47 20.91
C GLU A 24 -9.47 -8.52 20.11
N THR A 25 -9.97 -7.34 19.76
CA THR A 25 -9.20 -6.30 19.06
C THR A 25 -8.11 -5.71 19.92
N VAL A 26 -7.06 -5.16 19.30
CA VAL A 26 -5.92 -4.56 20.00
C VAL A 26 -6.37 -3.46 20.96
N PRO A 27 -6.01 -3.55 22.27
CA PRO A 27 -6.43 -2.57 23.27
C PRO A 27 -5.54 -1.30 23.24
N PHE A 28 -5.62 -0.53 22.15
CA PHE A 28 -4.77 0.65 21.93
C PHE A 28 -4.80 1.66 23.06
N ASP A 29 -5.94 1.80 23.74
CA ASP A 29 -6.15 2.70 24.87
C ASP A 29 -5.34 2.30 26.14
N LYS A 30 -4.84 1.07 26.17
CA LYS A 30 -4.09 0.51 27.32
C LYS A 30 -2.60 0.32 27.02
N ILE A 31 -2.20 0.31 25.75
CA ILE A 31 -0.81 0.08 25.35
C ILE A 31 0.01 1.36 25.52
N ARG A 32 1.19 1.24 26.10
CA ARG A 32 2.22 2.29 26.18
C ARG A 32 3.42 1.89 25.33
N ILE A 33 4.21 2.85 24.88
CA ILE A 33 5.41 2.59 24.07
C ILE A 33 6.37 1.62 24.78
N SER A 34 6.52 1.78 26.11
CA SER A 34 7.34 0.86 26.94
C SER A 34 6.88 -0.60 26.95
N ASP A 35 5.60 -0.87 26.64
CA ASP A 35 5.07 -2.23 26.61
C ASP A 35 5.59 -3.03 25.41
N TYR A 36 5.90 -2.35 24.30
CA TYR A 36 6.38 -3.02 23.09
C TYR A 36 7.72 -3.72 23.28
N GLU A 37 8.71 -3.06 23.88
CA GLU A 37 10.04 -3.64 24.09
C GLU A 37 9.97 -4.92 24.91
N GLU A 38 9.28 -4.87 26.07
CA GLU A 38 9.09 -6.01 26.94
C GLU A 38 8.38 -7.16 26.22
N ALA A 39 7.34 -6.83 25.44
CA ALA A 39 6.57 -7.82 24.68
C ALA A 39 7.38 -8.44 23.53
N PHE A 40 8.22 -7.67 22.85
CA PHE A 40 9.15 -8.21 21.84
C PHE A 40 10.14 -9.21 22.44
N ILE A 41 10.79 -8.85 23.55
CA ILE A 41 11.79 -9.72 24.18
C ILE A 41 11.14 -11.02 24.67
N GLU A 42 9.99 -10.92 25.32
CA GLU A 42 9.26 -12.11 25.78
C GLU A 42 8.69 -12.92 24.59
N GLY A 43 8.23 -12.27 23.51
CA GLY A 43 7.78 -12.93 22.31
C GLY A 43 8.88 -13.75 21.64
N ILE A 44 10.06 -13.17 21.47
CA ILE A 44 11.25 -13.88 20.95
C ILE A 44 11.59 -15.08 21.84
N ARG A 45 11.58 -14.91 23.16
CA ARG A 45 11.89 -15.99 24.09
C ARG A 45 10.90 -17.17 23.96
N ARG A 46 9.60 -16.88 23.84
CA ARG A 46 8.57 -17.92 23.66
C ARG A 46 8.71 -18.62 22.32
N ASP A 47 8.98 -17.88 21.28
CA ASP A 47 9.21 -18.40 19.93
C ASP A 47 10.43 -19.35 19.90
N ASP A 48 11.56 -18.93 20.48
CA ASP A 48 12.74 -19.78 20.63
C ASP A 48 12.43 -21.09 21.39
N GLU A 49 11.62 -21.02 22.47
CA GLU A 49 11.22 -22.20 23.23
C GLU A 49 10.34 -23.16 22.40
N GLU A 50 9.41 -22.63 21.58
CA GLU A 50 8.57 -23.47 20.73
C GLU A 50 9.39 -24.13 19.61
N ILE A 51 10.32 -23.39 19.00
CA ILE A 51 11.25 -23.96 18.01
C ILE A 51 12.09 -25.07 18.65
N GLU A 52 12.63 -24.87 19.86
CA GLU A 52 13.37 -25.92 20.56
C GLU A 52 12.52 -27.15 20.88
N LYS A 53 11.26 -27.00 21.25
CA LYS A 53 10.34 -28.13 21.43
C LYS A 53 10.10 -28.86 20.11
N MET A 54 9.93 -28.10 19.01
CA MET A 54 9.67 -28.66 17.68
C MET A 54 10.88 -29.47 17.18
N VAL A 55 12.09 -28.93 17.27
CA VAL A 55 13.31 -29.61 16.78
C VAL A 55 13.73 -30.78 17.66
N ASN A 56 13.27 -30.86 18.90
CA ASN A 56 13.51 -31.96 19.83
C ASN A 56 12.33 -32.97 19.88
N ASP A 57 11.28 -32.76 19.11
CA ASP A 57 10.13 -33.67 19.05
C ASP A 57 10.59 -35.05 18.56
N PRO A 58 10.38 -36.13 19.36
CA PRO A 58 10.80 -37.47 18.98
C PRO A 58 9.94 -38.09 17.88
N GLU A 59 8.77 -37.51 17.59
CA GLU A 59 7.91 -38.00 16.53
C GLU A 59 8.51 -37.70 15.15
N GLU A 60 8.27 -38.62 14.20
CA GLU A 60 8.66 -38.42 12.81
C GLU A 60 8.04 -37.13 12.26
N PRO A 61 8.83 -36.27 11.59
CA PRO A 61 8.30 -35.04 11.02
C PRO A 61 7.16 -35.31 10.03
N ASN A 62 6.06 -34.61 10.19
CA ASN A 62 4.91 -34.68 9.31
C ASN A 62 4.31 -33.28 9.10
N PHE A 63 3.31 -33.17 8.24
CA PHE A 63 2.68 -31.91 7.89
C PHE A 63 2.15 -31.17 9.14
N GLU A 64 1.43 -31.86 10.03
CA GLU A 64 0.80 -31.25 11.20
C GLU A 64 1.82 -30.87 12.30
N ASN A 65 2.76 -31.75 12.62
CA ASN A 65 3.72 -31.50 13.72
C ASN A 65 4.92 -30.61 13.31
N THR A 66 5.02 -30.25 12.02
CA THR A 66 6.14 -29.45 11.51
C THR A 66 5.63 -28.26 10.70
N ILE A 67 4.94 -28.46 9.58
CA ILE A 67 4.60 -27.35 8.67
C ILE A 67 3.53 -26.44 9.27
N VAL A 68 2.45 -27.02 9.82
CA VAL A 68 1.39 -26.27 10.49
C VAL A 68 1.90 -25.50 11.71
N ARG A 69 2.85 -26.11 12.45
CA ARG A 69 3.47 -25.44 13.61
C ARG A 69 4.37 -24.28 13.24
N VAL A 70 5.07 -24.36 12.09
CA VAL A 70 5.88 -23.24 11.57
C VAL A 70 5.01 -22.09 11.04
N ASP A 71 3.85 -22.41 10.47
CA ASP A 71 2.91 -21.41 9.94
C ASP A 71 2.16 -20.67 11.06
N ASN A 72 1.65 -21.44 12.02
CA ASN A 72 0.90 -20.93 13.16
C ASN A 72 1.38 -21.66 14.40
N GLU A 73 2.39 -21.13 15.06
CA GLU A 73 3.18 -21.73 16.11
C GLU A 73 2.37 -22.29 17.27
N ASN A 74 1.13 -21.85 17.44
CA ASN A 74 0.34 -22.13 18.62
C ASN A 74 -1.09 -22.57 18.33
N GLY A 75 -1.27 -23.67 17.67
CA GLY A 75 -2.61 -24.25 17.53
C GLY A 75 -3.36 -24.54 18.86
N GLU A 76 -2.75 -24.31 20.02
CA GLU A 76 -3.39 -24.39 21.34
C GLU A 76 -3.57 -23.04 22.02
N ASN A 77 -2.69 -22.08 21.72
CA ASN A 77 -2.78 -20.72 22.25
C ASN A 77 -2.92 -19.74 21.09
N TYR A 78 -4.07 -19.19 20.98
CA TYR A 78 -4.61 -18.14 20.14
C TYR A 78 -3.71 -16.91 19.91
N TYR A 79 -2.50 -16.88 20.44
CA TYR A 79 -1.69 -15.68 20.55
C TYR A 79 -0.20 -16.01 20.41
N ASP A 80 0.28 -15.99 19.18
CA ASP A 80 1.69 -15.71 18.97
C ASP A 80 1.96 -14.26 19.43
N LEU A 81 2.61 -14.15 20.58
CA LEU A 81 2.93 -12.85 21.18
C LEU A 81 3.81 -12.00 20.27
N LEU A 82 4.80 -12.64 19.61
CA LEU A 82 5.73 -11.93 18.74
C LEU A 82 5.02 -11.38 17.50
N SER A 83 4.13 -12.15 16.89
CA SER A 83 3.34 -11.71 15.74
C SER A 83 2.39 -10.55 16.12
N ARG A 84 1.66 -10.69 17.23
CA ARG A 84 0.75 -9.66 17.73
C ARG A 84 1.43 -8.33 18.01
N VAL A 85 2.56 -8.37 18.73
CA VAL A 85 3.30 -7.14 19.06
C VAL A 85 3.95 -6.55 17.83
N SER A 86 4.51 -7.37 16.92
CA SER A 86 5.13 -6.92 15.68
C SER A 86 4.13 -6.23 14.76
N THR A 87 2.96 -6.83 14.59
CA THR A 87 1.90 -6.28 13.74
C THR A 87 1.39 -4.95 14.28
N ALA A 88 1.03 -4.88 15.58
CA ALA A 88 0.59 -3.63 16.19
C ALA A 88 1.67 -2.54 16.11
N PHE A 89 2.93 -2.89 16.39
CA PHE A 89 4.06 -1.96 16.34
C PHE A 89 4.31 -1.41 14.94
N SER A 90 4.35 -2.29 13.92
CA SER A 90 4.57 -1.89 12.52
C SER A 90 3.45 -0.98 12.01
N CYS A 91 2.20 -1.29 12.35
CA CYS A 91 1.07 -0.44 11.99
C CYS A 91 1.18 0.95 12.64
N MET A 92 1.61 1.01 13.91
CA MET A 92 1.79 2.29 14.61
C MET A 92 2.96 3.11 14.05
N LEU A 93 4.08 2.47 13.67
CA LEU A 93 5.21 3.16 13.02
C LEU A 93 4.81 3.88 11.72
N SER A 94 3.84 3.33 10.98
CA SER A 94 3.38 3.93 9.74
C SER A 94 2.25 4.94 9.94
N ALA A 95 1.33 4.67 10.87
CA ALA A 95 0.09 5.42 11.02
C ALA A 95 0.09 6.46 12.16
N GLU A 96 0.91 6.29 13.20
CA GLU A 96 0.91 7.15 14.39
C GLU A 96 2.28 7.15 15.10
N THR A 97 3.37 7.42 14.35
CA THR A 97 4.71 7.41 14.93
C THR A 97 5.04 8.68 15.73
N CYS A 98 6.05 8.56 16.59
CA CYS A 98 6.67 9.65 17.32
C CYS A 98 8.15 9.32 17.55
N ASP A 99 8.94 10.31 18.00
CA ASP A 99 10.38 10.14 18.20
C ASP A 99 10.72 8.94 19.10
N GLU A 100 9.97 8.73 20.20
CA GLU A 100 10.18 7.61 21.12
C GLU A 100 9.91 6.25 20.44
N LEU A 101 8.88 6.17 19.60
CA LEU A 101 8.55 4.94 18.85
C LEU A 101 9.60 4.66 17.77
N ASP A 102 10.07 5.71 17.09
CA ASP A 102 11.14 5.63 16.08
C ASP A 102 12.47 5.15 16.68
N GLU A 103 12.84 5.68 17.86
CA GLU A 103 14.02 5.23 18.61
C GLU A 103 13.90 3.76 19.02
N LEU A 104 12.72 3.34 19.48
CA LEU A 104 12.46 1.95 19.81
C LEU A 104 12.55 1.05 18.55
N ALA A 105 12.05 1.49 17.41
CA ALA A 105 12.16 0.77 16.16
C ALA A 105 13.62 0.55 15.76
N GLN A 106 14.47 1.57 15.86
CA GLN A 106 15.91 1.46 15.59
C GLN A 106 16.59 0.48 16.54
N LYS A 107 16.21 0.46 17.81
CA LYS A 107 16.72 -0.47 18.80
C LYS A 107 16.30 -1.91 18.52
N MET A 108 15.03 -2.12 18.17
CA MET A 108 14.46 -3.46 18.00
C MET A 108 14.76 -4.09 16.64
N SER A 109 14.95 -3.30 15.60
CA SER A 109 15.17 -3.81 14.23
C SER A 109 16.31 -4.83 14.12
N PRO A 110 17.53 -4.60 14.64
CA PRO A 110 18.60 -5.60 14.58
C PRO A 110 18.27 -6.85 15.42
N ILE A 111 17.58 -6.70 16.54
CA ILE A 111 17.19 -7.83 17.42
C ILE A 111 16.19 -8.74 16.69
N LEU A 112 15.15 -8.15 16.09
CA LEU A 112 14.12 -8.87 15.35
C LEU A 112 14.69 -9.52 14.09
N THR A 113 15.55 -8.81 13.35
CA THR A 113 16.23 -9.36 12.16
C THR A 113 17.12 -10.53 12.54
N LYS A 114 17.87 -10.41 13.64
CA LYS A 114 18.68 -11.52 14.16
C LYS A 114 17.82 -12.74 14.47
N HIS A 115 16.72 -12.55 15.21
CA HIS A 115 15.81 -13.65 15.56
C HIS A 115 15.23 -14.32 14.28
N ALA A 116 14.72 -13.53 13.34
CA ALA A 116 14.20 -14.05 12.06
C ALA A 116 15.27 -14.88 11.30
N ASN A 117 16.53 -14.41 11.28
CA ASN A 117 17.64 -15.17 10.72
C ASN A 117 17.94 -16.45 11.50
N ASP A 118 17.89 -16.40 12.84
CA ASP A 118 18.13 -17.58 13.70
C ASP A 118 17.10 -18.69 13.41
N VAL A 119 15.84 -18.32 13.21
CA VAL A 119 14.77 -19.24 12.81
C VAL A 119 15.02 -19.80 11.41
N LYS A 120 15.16 -18.93 10.40
CA LYS A 120 15.26 -19.33 8.99
C LYS A 120 16.55 -20.10 8.67
N LEU A 121 17.63 -19.89 9.42
CA LEU A 121 18.91 -20.56 9.27
C LEU A 121 19.11 -21.72 10.23
N ASN A 122 18.08 -22.07 11.03
CA ASN A 122 18.13 -23.21 11.95
C ASN A 122 18.17 -24.53 11.16
N LYS A 123 19.32 -25.20 11.19
CA LYS A 123 19.56 -26.43 10.44
C LYS A 123 18.61 -27.56 10.85
N ARG A 124 18.36 -27.74 12.16
CA ARG A 124 17.51 -28.82 12.68
C ARG A 124 16.04 -28.62 12.28
N LEU A 125 15.58 -27.39 12.33
CA LEU A 125 14.24 -27.03 11.88
C LEU A 125 14.09 -27.26 10.37
N PHE A 126 15.07 -26.82 9.58
CA PHE A 126 15.06 -27.04 8.15
C PHE A 126 15.11 -28.52 7.78
N GLU A 127 15.88 -29.36 8.48
CA GLU A 127 15.92 -30.81 8.26
C GLU A 127 14.50 -31.45 8.46
N ARG A 128 13.74 -31.00 9.46
CA ARG A 128 12.35 -31.44 9.66
C ARG A 128 11.45 -31.02 8.51
N ILE A 129 11.51 -29.74 8.09
CA ILE A 129 10.73 -29.21 6.96
C ILE A 129 11.06 -29.97 5.67
N LYS A 130 12.35 -30.17 5.40
CA LYS A 130 12.83 -30.90 4.23
C LYS A 130 12.34 -32.37 4.24
N HIS A 131 12.37 -33.03 5.39
CA HIS A 131 11.83 -34.37 5.53
C HIS A 131 10.35 -34.44 5.11
N VAL A 132 9.53 -33.50 5.62
CA VAL A 132 8.11 -33.43 5.22
C VAL A 132 7.96 -33.17 3.72
N TYR A 133 8.76 -32.24 3.18
CA TYR A 133 8.72 -31.91 1.74
C TYR A 133 9.01 -33.11 0.86
N GLU A 134 9.97 -33.95 1.25
CA GLU A 134 10.40 -35.14 0.48
C GLU A 134 9.49 -36.37 0.72
N HIS A 135 8.76 -36.48 1.85
CA HIS A 135 8.09 -37.71 2.28
C HIS A 135 6.61 -37.49 2.70
N HIS A 136 6.00 -36.35 2.32
CA HIS A 136 4.60 -36.08 2.71
C HIS A 136 3.60 -37.05 2.08
N ARG A 137 2.45 -37.21 2.73
CA ARG A 137 1.28 -37.92 2.18
C ARG A 137 0.60 -37.03 1.13
N GLU A 138 -0.45 -37.58 0.51
CA GLU A 138 -1.32 -36.79 -0.36
C GLU A 138 -1.92 -35.63 0.43
N LEU A 139 -1.73 -34.41 -0.10
CA LEU A 139 -2.17 -33.14 0.48
C LEU A 139 -3.24 -32.52 -0.39
N THR A 140 -4.11 -31.72 0.24
CA THR A 140 -5.00 -30.83 -0.50
C THR A 140 -4.19 -29.75 -1.24
N PRO A 141 -4.75 -29.08 -2.27
CA PRO A 141 -4.05 -27.97 -2.96
C PRO A 141 -3.55 -26.88 -2.00
N GLU A 142 -4.34 -26.53 -1.00
CA GLU A 142 -3.97 -25.51 0.02
C GLU A 142 -2.81 -26.00 0.90
N GLU A 143 -2.87 -27.23 1.39
CA GLU A 143 -1.78 -27.84 2.18
C GLU A 143 -0.48 -27.97 1.36
N GLN A 144 -0.59 -28.34 0.09
CA GLN A 144 0.55 -28.40 -0.81
C GLN A 144 1.17 -27.01 -1.03
N MET A 145 0.33 -25.97 -1.16
CA MET A 145 0.80 -24.59 -1.29
C MET A 145 1.53 -24.15 -0.03
N LEU A 146 0.98 -24.43 1.16
CA LEU A 146 1.64 -24.12 2.42
C LEU A 146 3.00 -24.82 2.54
N LEU A 147 3.05 -26.12 2.24
CA LEU A 147 4.29 -26.89 2.28
C LEU A 147 5.35 -26.32 1.32
N ASN A 148 4.96 -26.02 0.08
CA ASN A 148 5.86 -25.42 -0.91
C ASN A 148 6.37 -24.05 -0.43
N ASN A 149 5.47 -23.18 0.02
CA ASN A 149 5.85 -21.84 0.49
C ASN A 149 6.76 -21.91 1.73
N CYS A 150 6.50 -22.84 2.65
CA CYS A 150 7.34 -23.05 3.82
C CYS A 150 8.75 -23.49 3.42
N TYR A 151 8.85 -24.57 2.64
CA TYR A 151 10.14 -25.10 2.17
C TYR A 151 10.94 -24.06 1.36
N ASP A 152 10.30 -23.46 0.35
CA ASP A 152 10.92 -22.44 -0.49
C ASP A 152 11.31 -21.19 0.32
N GLY A 153 10.49 -20.80 1.29
CA GLY A 153 10.78 -19.70 2.21
C GLY A 153 12.09 -19.90 2.97
N PHE A 154 12.34 -21.11 3.48
CA PHE A 154 13.60 -21.44 4.14
C PHE A 154 14.76 -21.51 3.17
N VAL A 155 14.62 -22.17 2.02
CA VAL A 155 15.66 -22.25 1.00
C VAL A 155 16.07 -20.86 0.51
N ARG A 156 15.11 -20.01 0.20
CA ARG A 156 15.32 -18.63 -0.25
C ARG A 156 15.85 -17.69 0.84
N SER A 157 15.71 -18.08 2.10
CA SER A 157 16.32 -17.41 3.26
C SER A 157 17.70 -17.98 3.62
N GLY A 158 18.29 -18.87 2.81
CA GLY A 158 19.65 -19.34 2.96
C GLY A 158 19.83 -20.64 3.73
N ALA A 159 18.77 -21.44 3.94
CA ALA A 159 18.85 -22.69 4.71
C ALA A 159 19.86 -23.71 4.12
N LEU A 160 20.11 -23.66 2.80
CA LEU A 160 21.07 -24.54 2.10
C LEU A 160 22.50 -23.99 2.09
N LEU A 161 22.75 -22.78 2.59
CA LEU A 161 24.11 -22.22 2.68
C LEU A 161 24.93 -22.96 3.75
N ASP A 162 26.24 -22.94 3.54
CA ASP A 162 27.21 -23.33 4.59
C ASP A 162 27.26 -22.28 5.72
N ASP A 163 27.99 -22.56 6.78
CA ASP A 163 28.03 -21.69 7.97
C ASP A 163 28.63 -20.30 7.64
N GLU A 164 29.63 -20.22 6.74
CA GLU A 164 30.18 -18.94 6.29
C GLU A 164 29.17 -18.12 5.48
N GLY A 165 28.45 -18.78 4.56
CA GLY A 165 27.38 -18.16 3.78
C GLY A 165 26.23 -17.67 4.65
N LYS A 166 25.83 -18.45 5.66
CA LYS A 166 24.80 -18.06 6.62
C LYS A 166 25.20 -16.83 7.43
N GLU A 167 26.43 -16.78 7.93
CA GLU A 167 26.92 -15.62 8.69
C GLU A 167 27.02 -14.36 7.80
N LYS A 168 27.41 -14.51 6.54
CA LYS A 168 27.40 -13.41 5.58
C LYS A 168 25.99 -12.92 5.31
N LEU A 169 25.03 -13.83 5.11
CA LEU A 169 23.63 -13.49 4.89
C LEU A 169 23.02 -12.71 6.07
N ARG A 170 23.32 -13.13 7.31
CA ARG A 170 22.89 -12.42 8.52
C ARG A 170 23.31 -10.96 8.50
N LYS A 171 24.58 -10.68 8.23
CA LYS A 171 25.11 -9.31 8.18
C LYS A 171 24.45 -8.47 7.08
N LEU A 172 24.24 -9.05 5.91
CA LEU A 172 23.61 -8.35 4.79
C LEU A 172 22.14 -8.02 5.06
N THR A 173 21.40 -8.95 5.65
CA THR A 173 19.97 -8.75 5.97
C THR A 173 19.78 -7.79 7.13
N GLU A 174 20.62 -7.81 8.15
CA GLU A 174 20.63 -6.84 9.24
C GLU A 174 20.86 -5.41 8.71
N GLU A 175 21.90 -5.23 7.89
CA GLU A 175 22.23 -3.94 7.27
C GLU A 175 21.07 -3.44 6.39
N ALA A 176 20.48 -4.31 5.58
CA ALA A 176 19.35 -3.97 4.72
C ALA A 176 18.12 -3.52 5.52
N GLY A 177 17.80 -4.22 6.61
CA GLY A 177 16.69 -3.87 7.50
C GLY A 177 16.87 -2.50 8.15
N MET A 178 18.07 -2.22 8.68
CA MET A 178 18.40 -0.92 9.27
C MET A 178 18.33 0.22 8.27
N LEU A 179 18.86 0.03 7.07
CA LEU A 179 18.87 1.06 6.04
C LEU A 179 17.46 1.32 5.46
N SER A 180 16.62 0.29 5.33
CA SER A 180 15.22 0.47 4.91
C SER A 180 14.42 1.28 5.94
N LEU A 181 14.61 1.01 7.23
CA LEU A 181 14.00 1.79 8.30
C LEU A 181 14.48 3.25 8.28
N GLN A 182 15.81 3.45 8.18
CA GLN A 182 16.39 4.80 8.13
C GLN A 182 15.91 5.58 6.91
N PHE A 183 15.79 4.93 5.75
CA PHE A 183 15.23 5.53 4.54
C PHE A 183 13.82 6.12 4.80
N SER A 184 12.95 5.33 5.41
CA SER A 184 11.58 5.75 5.70
C SER A 184 11.50 6.89 6.71
N GLN A 185 12.30 6.82 7.78
CA GLN A 185 12.36 7.86 8.80
C GLN A 185 12.92 9.17 8.23
N ASN A 186 13.97 9.13 7.42
CA ASN A 186 14.55 10.30 6.76
C ASN A 186 13.52 10.95 5.83
N LEU A 187 12.83 10.17 5.01
CA LEU A 187 11.83 10.68 4.09
C LEU A 187 10.68 11.37 4.82
N LEU A 188 10.16 10.76 5.89
CA LEU A 188 9.11 11.37 6.69
C LEU A 188 9.56 12.70 7.31
N LYS A 189 10.77 12.75 7.88
CA LYS A 189 11.32 13.96 8.50
C LYS A 189 11.49 15.08 7.47
N GLU A 190 12.07 14.78 6.31
CA GLU A 190 12.25 15.78 5.25
C GLU A 190 10.92 16.29 4.70
N ASN A 191 9.97 15.40 4.45
CA ASN A 191 8.63 15.77 4.00
C ASN A 191 7.95 16.74 4.99
N LYS A 192 8.01 16.45 6.29
CA LYS A 192 7.38 17.27 7.34
C LYS A 192 8.15 18.54 7.68
N ALA A 193 9.43 18.62 7.34
CA ALA A 193 10.25 19.83 7.59
C ALA A 193 9.91 20.99 6.64
N PHE A 194 9.45 20.68 5.41
CA PHE A 194 9.10 21.71 4.45
C PHE A 194 7.75 22.36 4.76
N THR A 195 7.73 23.67 4.82
CA THR A 195 6.49 24.47 4.87
C THR A 195 6.65 25.75 4.05
N LEU A 196 5.61 26.10 3.28
CA LEU A 196 5.48 27.36 2.59
C LEU A 196 4.44 28.21 3.34
N ASN A 197 4.89 29.23 4.09
CA ASN A 197 4.00 30.13 4.80
C ASN A 197 3.78 31.41 3.98
N ILE A 198 2.55 31.67 3.55
CA ILE A 198 2.14 32.84 2.80
C ILE A 198 1.40 33.78 3.74
N THR A 199 1.81 35.08 3.77
CA THR A 199 1.18 36.12 4.58
C THR A 199 0.54 37.22 3.73
N ASP A 200 0.86 37.26 2.44
CA ASP A 200 0.26 38.20 1.49
C ASP A 200 -0.87 37.50 0.72
N GLU A 201 -2.09 37.97 0.93
CA GLU A 201 -3.28 37.40 0.30
C GLU A 201 -3.23 37.42 -1.25
N ALA A 202 -2.51 38.39 -1.83
CA ALA A 202 -2.36 38.44 -3.29
C ALA A 202 -1.61 37.20 -3.85
N GLN A 203 -0.77 36.57 -3.05
CA GLN A 203 -0.07 35.32 -3.46
C GLN A 203 -0.95 34.08 -3.44
N LEU A 204 -2.19 34.16 -2.97
CA LEU A 204 -3.17 33.08 -2.98
C LEU A 204 -4.00 33.06 -4.28
N ASP A 205 -3.71 33.96 -5.20
CA ASP A 205 -4.47 34.05 -6.45
C ASP A 205 -4.53 32.70 -7.19
N GLY A 206 -5.73 32.37 -7.68
CA GLY A 206 -6.05 31.11 -8.32
C GLY A 206 -6.41 29.96 -7.37
N LEU A 207 -5.98 29.97 -6.11
CA LEU A 207 -6.28 28.92 -5.15
C LEU A 207 -7.76 28.89 -4.79
N PRO A 208 -8.41 27.71 -4.80
CA PRO A 208 -9.80 27.58 -4.39
C PRO A 208 -9.98 27.88 -2.89
N GLU A 209 -11.19 28.25 -2.52
CA GLU A 209 -11.52 28.58 -1.12
C GLU A 209 -11.20 27.41 -0.17
N THR A 210 -11.49 26.18 -0.57
CA THR A 210 -11.18 24.96 0.21
C THR A 210 -9.70 24.85 0.55
N ALA A 211 -8.80 25.12 -0.40
CA ALA A 211 -7.35 25.09 -0.18
C ALA A 211 -6.90 26.25 0.72
N ARG A 212 -7.49 27.44 0.58
CA ARG A 212 -7.18 28.60 1.43
C ARG A 212 -7.62 28.36 2.88
N GLU A 213 -8.82 27.85 3.10
CA GLU A 213 -9.34 27.50 4.43
C GLU A 213 -8.47 26.45 5.11
N ALA A 214 -8.10 25.38 4.39
CA ALA A 214 -7.22 24.33 4.90
C ALA A 214 -5.83 24.87 5.27
N ALA A 215 -5.26 25.75 4.44
CA ALA A 215 -3.97 26.37 4.70
C ALA A 215 -4.02 27.36 5.88
N ALA A 216 -5.11 28.09 6.06
CA ALA A 216 -5.33 28.98 7.22
C ALA A 216 -5.44 28.15 8.51
N ALA A 217 -6.15 27.03 8.49
CA ALA A 217 -6.26 26.13 9.63
C ALA A 217 -4.90 25.54 10.00
N ALA A 218 -4.11 25.10 9.00
CA ALA A 218 -2.76 24.58 9.20
C ALA A 218 -1.81 25.63 9.77
N ALA A 219 -1.90 26.88 9.32
CA ALA A 219 -1.12 27.98 9.88
C ALA A 219 -1.45 28.22 11.37
N LYS A 220 -2.73 28.22 11.70
CA LYS A 220 -3.20 28.37 13.09
C LYS A 220 -2.73 27.21 13.99
N GLU A 221 -2.80 25.98 13.50
CA GLU A 221 -2.31 24.81 14.24
C GLU A 221 -0.80 24.88 14.51
N ALA A 222 -0.05 25.49 13.58
CA ALA A 222 1.39 25.69 13.70
C ALA A 222 1.79 27.03 14.40
N ASP A 223 0.85 27.73 15.03
CA ASP A 223 1.08 29.06 15.65
C ASP A 223 1.66 30.10 14.66
N LYS A 224 1.27 30.04 13.39
CA LYS A 224 1.69 30.98 12.33
C LYS A 224 0.53 31.84 11.87
N THR A 225 0.87 33.01 11.33
CA THR A 225 -0.10 33.90 10.67
C THR A 225 -0.15 33.64 9.17
N GLY A 226 -1.30 33.87 8.55
CA GLY A 226 -1.51 33.67 7.11
C GLY A 226 -1.94 32.26 6.77
N TRP A 227 -1.30 31.68 5.77
CA TRP A 227 -1.64 30.41 5.18
C TRP A 227 -0.42 29.51 5.07
N LEU A 228 -0.50 28.28 5.57
CA LEU A 228 0.59 27.31 5.59
C LEU A 228 0.30 26.17 4.62
N PHE A 229 1.19 26.00 3.64
CA PHE A 229 1.17 24.89 2.71
C PHE A 229 2.28 23.90 3.02
N THR A 230 1.98 22.60 2.87
CA THR A 230 2.89 21.48 3.13
C THR A 230 3.02 20.60 1.90
N LEU A 231 3.86 19.56 1.97
CA LEU A 231 3.99 18.55 0.92
C LEU A 231 2.96 17.41 1.03
N ASP A 232 2.08 17.45 2.02
CA ASP A 232 0.95 16.53 2.10
C ASP A 232 0.04 16.70 0.87
N TYR A 233 -0.44 15.58 0.32
CA TYR A 233 -1.19 15.58 -0.94
C TYR A 233 -2.35 16.60 -0.99
N PRO A 234 -3.21 16.72 0.06
CA PRO A 234 -4.32 17.69 0.03
C PRO A 234 -3.88 19.17 0.05
N SER A 235 -2.65 19.46 0.45
CA SER A 235 -2.05 20.81 0.42
C SER A 235 -1.28 21.03 -0.89
N TYR A 236 -0.46 20.05 -1.28
CA TYR A 236 0.42 20.14 -2.46
C TYR A 236 -0.37 20.12 -3.78
N SER A 237 -1.30 19.17 -3.95
CA SER A 237 -2.00 18.97 -5.21
C SER A 237 -2.84 20.17 -5.65
N PRO A 238 -3.69 20.77 -4.80
CA PRO A 238 -4.41 22.00 -5.16
C PRO A 238 -3.49 23.16 -5.46
N PHE A 239 -2.37 23.30 -4.72
CA PHE A 239 -1.41 24.36 -4.96
C PHE A 239 -0.81 24.27 -6.36
N MET A 240 -0.37 23.09 -6.77
CA MET A 240 0.21 22.84 -8.10
C MET A 240 -0.81 22.98 -9.24
N THR A 241 -2.08 22.69 -8.94
CA THR A 241 -3.16 22.73 -9.94
C THR A 241 -3.69 24.15 -10.18
N TYR A 242 -3.82 24.94 -9.11
CA TYR A 242 -4.61 26.18 -9.17
C TYR A 242 -3.81 27.47 -8.98
N SER A 243 -2.70 27.45 -8.21
CA SER A 243 -1.96 28.66 -7.92
C SER A 243 -1.44 29.34 -9.20
N THR A 244 -1.76 30.61 -9.40
CA THR A 244 -1.22 31.44 -10.50
C THR A 244 0.24 31.86 -10.27
N GLN A 245 0.72 31.69 -9.05
CA GLN A 245 2.08 32.09 -8.65
C GLN A 245 3.11 31.05 -9.12
N ARG A 246 3.60 31.20 -10.36
CA ARG A 246 4.51 30.25 -11.01
C ARG A 246 5.75 29.94 -10.17
N GLU A 247 6.35 30.98 -9.55
CA GLU A 247 7.55 30.80 -8.72
C GLU A 247 7.26 30.01 -7.43
N LEU A 248 6.08 30.19 -6.82
CA LEU A 248 5.68 29.41 -5.67
C LEU A 248 5.36 27.96 -6.05
N ARG A 249 4.75 27.70 -7.24
CA ARG A 249 4.63 26.34 -7.77
C ARG A 249 6.00 25.69 -7.97
N ARG A 250 6.99 26.44 -8.50
CA ARG A 250 8.36 25.94 -8.64
C ARG A 250 8.95 25.55 -7.28
N GLN A 251 8.78 26.38 -6.25
CA GLN A 251 9.28 26.08 -4.90
C GLN A 251 8.63 24.81 -4.33
N MET A 252 7.31 24.68 -4.42
CA MET A 252 6.60 23.48 -3.97
C MET A 252 7.04 22.23 -4.75
N TYR A 253 7.15 22.35 -6.08
CA TYR A 253 7.60 21.27 -6.94
C TYR A 253 9.01 20.80 -6.60
N MET A 254 9.94 21.76 -6.48
CA MET A 254 11.34 21.44 -6.14
C MET A 254 11.44 20.82 -4.75
N ALA A 255 10.75 21.37 -3.75
CA ALA A 255 10.74 20.82 -2.41
C ALA A 255 10.28 19.34 -2.42
N ARG A 256 9.21 19.02 -3.17
CA ARG A 256 8.69 17.64 -3.29
C ARG A 256 9.64 16.71 -4.05
N ASN A 257 10.28 17.19 -5.11
CA ASN A 257 11.07 16.36 -6.01
C ASN A 257 12.58 16.34 -5.68
N THR A 258 12.97 16.96 -4.55
CA THR A 258 14.33 16.91 -4.01
C THR A 258 14.40 16.29 -2.61
N GLU A 259 13.32 15.66 -2.14
CA GLU A 259 13.32 14.95 -0.86
C GLU A 259 14.41 13.86 -0.84
N GLY A 260 15.20 13.84 0.21
CA GLY A 260 16.28 12.89 0.43
C GLY A 260 17.56 13.12 -0.38
N ILE A 261 17.72 14.28 -1.04
CA ILE A 261 18.99 14.62 -1.74
C ILE A 261 19.71 15.83 -1.15
N HIS A 262 19.17 16.46 -0.11
CA HIS A 262 19.78 17.61 0.55
C HIS A 262 21.04 17.20 1.33
N ASP A 263 21.97 18.12 1.49
CA ASP A 263 23.19 17.89 2.30
C ASP A 263 22.88 18.04 3.81
N ASN A 264 22.17 17.05 4.33
CA ASN A 264 21.72 16.95 5.71
C ASN A 264 21.71 15.49 6.20
N SER A 265 21.27 15.26 7.44
CA SER A 265 21.18 13.92 8.05
C SER A 265 20.13 13.01 7.42
N GLU A 266 19.14 13.59 6.71
CA GLU A 266 18.04 12.90 6.05
C GLU A 266 18.33 12.54 4.59
N ASN A 267 19.60 12.69 4.13
CA ASN A 267 20.00 12.33 2.77
C ASN A 267 19.93 10.81 2.53
N ASN A 268 19.17 10.40 1.52
CA ASN A 268 18.93 8.99 1.19
C ASN A 268 19.80 8.46 0.02
N LEU A 269 20.61 9.28 -0.66
CA LEU A 269 21.37 8.85 -1.84
C LEU A 269 22.29 7.65 -1.57
N GLN A 270 23.08 7.72 -0.50
CA GLN A 270 23.97 6.62 -0.12
C GLN A 270 23.21 5.41 0.38
N ILE A 271 22.12 5.61 1.09
CA ILE A 271 21.21 4.56 1.58
C ILE A 271 20.64 3.79 0.39
N CYS A 272 20.13 4.48 -0.64
CA CYS A 272 19.59 3.86 -1.85
C CYS A 272 20.66 3.03 -2.57
N SER A 273 21.86 3.60 -2.83
CA SER A 273 22.95 2.90 -3.48
C SER A 273 23.36 1.64 -2.70
N ARG A 274 23.40 1.72 -1.38
CA ARG A 274 23.76 0.59 -0.53
C ARG A 274 22.67 -0.48 -0.53
N LEU A 275 21.38 -0.10 -0.42
CA LEU A 275 20.24 -1.03 -0.49
C LEU A 275 20.19 -1.80 -1.81
N ILE A 276 20.40 -1.13 -2.94
CA ILE A 276 20.48 -1.77 -4.27
C ILE A 276 21.56 -2.85 -4.27
N ASN A 277 22.77 -2.52 -3.79
CA ASN A 277 23.88 -3.46 -3.73
C ASN A 277 23.65 -4.60 -2.73
N LEU A 278 23.10 -4.31 -1.55
CA LEU A 278 22.78 -5.34 -0.56
C LEU A 278 21.82 -6.39 -1.11
N ARG A 279 20.77 -5.96 -1.80
CA ARG A 279 19.81 -6.88 -2.43
C ARG A 279 20.45 -7.74 -3.50
N ARG A 280 21.34 -7.16 -4.33
CA ARG A 280 22.13 -7.90 -5.31
C ARG A 280 23.04 -8.92 -4.61
N GLU A 281 23.79 -8.51 -3.59
CA GLU A 281 24.69 -9.37 -2.83
C GLU A 281 23.95 -10.54 -2.17
N ILE A 282 22.76 -10.29 -1.60
CA ILE A 282 21.89 -11.31 -1.03
C ILE A 282 21.44 -12.30 -2.10
N ALA A 283 20.93 -11.82 -3.24
CA ALA A 283 20.48 -12.67 -4.33
C ALA A 283 21.61 -13.56 -4.87
N GLN A 284 22.79 -12.99 -5.09
CA GLN A 284 23.95 -13.74 -5.58
C GLN A 284 24.48 -14.77 -4.57
N LEU A 285 24.46 -14.43 -3.27
CA LEU A 285 24.80 -15.38 -2.21
C LEU A 285 23.84 -16.58 -2.20
N LEU A 286 22.56 -16.35 -2.53
CA LEU A 286 21.53 -17.38 -2.64
C LEU A 286 21.53 -18.12 -3.98
N GLY A 287 22.49 -17.84 -4.89
CA GLY A 287 22.67 -18.53 -6.16
C GLY A 287 21.87 -17.95 -7.32
N TYR A 288 21.29 -16.77 -7.19
CA TYR A 288 20.61 -16.07 -8.28
C TYR A 288 21.54 -15.07 -8.95
N ARG A 289 21.42 -14.90 -10.25
CA ARG A 289 22.23 -13.96 -11.03
C ARG A 289 21.96 -12.51 -10.62
N THR A 290 20.69 -12.14 -10.48
CA THR A 290 20.24 -10.80 -10.13
C THR A 290 19.18 -10.84 -9.02
N TYR A 291 18.89 -9.69 -8.40
CA TYR A 291 17.81 -9.60 -7.44
C TYR A 291 16.43 -9.80 -8.10
N ALA A 292 16.27 -9.34 -9.35
CA ALA A 292 15.05 -9.58 -10.11
C ALA A 292 14.82 -11.09 -10.34
N ASP A 293 15.85 -11.87 -10.70
CA ASP A 293 15.74 -13.33 -10.82
C ASP A 293 15.28 -13.96 -9.50
N TYR A 294 15.85 -13.50 -8.38
CA TYR A 294 15.46 -13.96 -7.05
C TYR A 294 13.98 -13.66 -6.74
N VAL A 295 13.49 -12.47 -7.05
CA VAL A 295 12.09 -12.06 -6.76
C VAL A 295 11.10 -12.76 -7.68
N LEU A 296 11.37 -12.77 -8.99
CA LEU A 296 10.39 -13.14 -10.03
C LEU A 296 10.05 -14.63 -10.09
N VAL A 297 10.84 -15.51 -9.47
CA VAL A 297 10.54 -16.96 -9.37
C VAL A 297 9.15 -17.20 -8.76
N HIS A 298 8.72 -16.35 -7.81
CA HIS A 298 7.40 -16.42 -7.16
C HIS A 298 6.50 -15.26 -7.58
N ARG A 299 6.41 -15.02 -8.89
CA ARG A 299 5.53 -14.03 -9.51
C ARG A 299 4.84 -14.64 -10.73
N MET A 300 3.68 -14.11 -11.09
CA MET A 300 2.98 -14.49 -12.33
C MET A 300 3.82 -14.19 -13.56
N ALA A 301 4.60 -13.13 -13.53
CA ALA A 301 5.54 -12.76 -14.60
C ALA A 301 6.69 -13.77 -14.80
N THR A 302 7.08 -14.51 -13.76
CA THR A 302 8.09 -15.57 -13.75
C THR A 302 9.53 -15.16 -14.04
N ASN A 303 9.79 -14.18 -14.89
CA ASN A 303 11.13 -13.72 -15.28
C ASN A 303 11.14 -12.27 -15.77
N GLU A 304 12.35 -11.67 -15.87
CA GLU A 304 12.53 -10.29 -16.30
C GLU A 304 12.08 -10.03 -17.74
N GLN A 305 12.18 -11.01 -18.62
CA GLN A 305 11.79 -10.88 -20.02
C GLN A 305 10.29 -10.62 -20.16
N ASN A 306 9.46 -11.31 -19.37
CA ASN A 306 8.00 -11.10 -19.34
C ASN A 306 7.65 -9.73 -18.76
N VAL A 307 8.38 -9.28 -17.74
CA VAL A 307 8.19 -7.93 -17.18
C VAL A 307 8.51 -6.86 -18.22
N TYR A 308 9.70 -6.94 -18.84
CA TYR A 308 10.08 -5.98 -19.89
C TYR A 308 9.18 -6.05 -21.09
N LYS A 309 8.69 -7.25 -21.46
CA LYS A 309 7.70 -7.39 -22.54
C LYS A 309 6.46 -6.58 -22.23
N LEU A 310 5.85 -6.74 -21.05
CA LEU A 310 4.69 -5.94 -20.65
C LEU A 310 4.98 -4.44 -20.70
N LEU A 311 6.08 -4.00 -20.07
CA LEU A 311 6.43 -2.57 -20.03
C LEU A 311 6.67 -1.99 -21.43
N ASN A 312 7.32 -2.74 -22.34
CA ASN A 312 7.55 -2.31 -23.69
C ASN A 312 6.26 -2.31 -24.53
N ASP A 313 5.42 -3.32 -24.41
CA ASP A 313 4.13 -3.39 -25.10
C ASP A 313 3.25 -2.16 -24.71
N LEU A 314 3.26 -1.79 -23.43
CA LEU A 314 2.58 -0.58 -22.96
C LEU A 314 3.22 0.70 -23.51
N ILE A 315 4.54 0.81 -23.56
CA ILE A 315 5.21 1.96 -24.16
C ILE A 315 4.80 2.09 -25.63
N ASP A 316 4.89 1.01 -26.40
CA ASP A 316 4.60 1.01 -27.83
C ASP A 316 3.14 1.39 -28.10
N ALA A 317 2.19 0.92 -27.29
CA ALA A 317 0.77 1.23 -27.43
C ALA A 317 0.43 2.67 -26.98
N TYR A 318 0.98 3.13 -25.85
CA TYR A 318 0.53 4.39 -25.24
C TYR A 318 1.35 5.62 -25.66
N LYS A 319 2.64 5.45 -26.03
CA LYS A 319 3.54 6.59 -26.25
C LYS A 319 3.08 7.56 -27.35
N PRO A 320 2.55 7.10 -28.52
CA PRO A 320 2.03 8.02 -29.51
C PRO A 320 0.94 8.95 -28.95
N THR A 321 -0.03 8.39 -28.22
CA THR A 321 -1.11 9.17 -27.60
C THR A 321 -0.58 10.08 -26.48
N ALA A 322 0.34 9.59 -25.65
CA ALA A 322 0.95 10.39 -24.57
C ALA A 322 1.73 11.61 -25.09
N ILE A 323 2.37 11.49 -26.26
CA ILE A 323 3.03 12.63 -26.90
C ILE A 323 1.99 13.68 -27.32
N GLU A 324 0.85 13.25 -27.88
CA GLU A 324 -0.22 14.16 -28.22
C GLU A 324 -0.88 14.79 -26.99
N ASP A 325 -1.05 14.04 -25.89
CA ASP A 325 -1.49 14.54 -24.58
C ASP A 325 -0.61 15.72 -24.12
N VAL A 326 0.72 15.53 -24.11
CA VAL A 326 1.68 16.57 -23.68
C VAL A 326 1.63 17.78 -24.61
N LYS A 327 1.60 17.56 -25.94
CA LYS A 327 1.49 18.66 -26.91
C LYS A 327 0.22 19.50 -26.72
N ALA A 328 -0.90 18.84 -26.36
CA ALA A 328 -2.15 19.56 -26.09
C ALA A 328 -2.02 20.45 -24.86
N VAL A 329 -1.35 19.98 -23.78
CA VAL A 329 -1.08 20.79 -22.60
C VAL A 329 -0.13 21.95 -22.92
N GLU A 330 0.93 21.72 -23.70
CA GLU A 330 1.86 22.76 -24.15
C GLU A 330 1.16 23.82 -25.01
N ALA A 331 0.27 23.39 -25.92
CA ALA A 331 -0.52 24.31 -26.74
C ALA A 331 -1.46 25.18 -25.88
N GLU A 332 -2.06 24.62 -24.84
CA GLU A 332 -2.88 25.37 -23.87
C GLU A 332 -2.05 26.41 -23.14
N ALA A 333 -0.84 26.04 -22.71
CA ALA A 333 0.09 26.96 -22.05
C ALA A 333 0.48 28.13 -23.00
N LYS A 334 0.88 27.84 -24.23
CA LYS A 334 1.25 28.86 -25.23
C LYS A 334 0.09 29.76 -25.61
N ALA A 335 -1.11 29.22 -25.69
CA ALA A 335 -2.31 30.04 -25.99
C ALA A 335 -2.58 31.10 -24.90
N LYS A 336 -2.12 30.87 -23.68
CA LYS A 336 -2.30 31.79 -22.54
C LYS A 336 -1.11 32.73 -22.33
N GLU A 337 0.10 32.21 -22.49
CA GLU A 337 1.34 32.90 -22.11
C GLU A 337 2.10 33.48 -23.34
N GLY A 338 1.79 33.01 -24.56
CA GLY A 338 2.48 33.37 -25.79
C GLY A 338 3.36 32.25 -26.34
N ASP A 339 3.69 32.33 -27.62
CA ASP A 339 4.38 31.27 -28.38
C ASP A 339 5.78 30.96 -27.84
N ASP A 340 6.44 31.94 -27.21
CA ASP A 340 7.78 31.80 -26.64
C ASP A 340 7.79 31.15 -25.25
N PHE A 341 6.60 30.81 -24.71
CA PHE A 341 6.52 30.20 -23.37
C PHE A 341 7.10 28.80 -23.38
N GLU A 342 8.08 28.57 -22.52
CA GLU A 342 8.67 27.26 -22.26
C GLU A 342 8.06 26.65 -20.99
N MET A 343 7.22 25.60 -21.18
CA MET A 343 6.59 24.86 -20.09
C MET A 343 7.65 24.07 -19.30
N GLN A 344 7.60 24.19 -17.99
CA GLN A 344 8.44 23.45 -17.04
C GLN A 344 7.62 22.40 -16.30
N PRO A 345 8.24 21.42 -15.64
CA PRO A 345 7.49 20.38 -14.91
C PRO A 345 6.51 20.90 -13.85
N TRP A 346 6.79 22.00 -13.20
CA TRP A 346 5.89 22.66 -12.25
C TRP A 346 4.71 23.42 -12.90
N ASP A 347 4.69 23.50 -14.20
CA ASP A 347 3.59 24.09 -14.97
C ASP A 347 2.59 23.06 -15.48
N PHE A 348 3.01 21.79 -15.62
CA PHE A 348 2.22 20.75 -16.25
C PHE A 348 0.84 20.56 -15.60
N GLY A 349 0.77 20.44 -14.28
CA GLY A 349 -0.49 20.31 -13.56
C GLY A 349 -1.44 21.49 -13.74
N PHE A 350 -0.89 22.71 -13.71
CA PHE A 350 -1.63 23.95 -13.88
C PHE A 350 -2.27 24.04 -15.28
N TYR A 351 -1.50 23.80 -16.35
CA TYR A 351 -2.03 23.87 -17.72
C TYR A 351 -2.86 22.66 -18.11
N SER A 352 -2.58 21.47 -17.56
CA SER A 352 -3.45 20.31 -17.68
C SER A 352 -4.86 20.60 -17.15
N HIS A 353 -4.96 21.27 -16.01
CA HIS A 353 -6.24 21.71 -15.47
C HIS A 353 -6.96 22.72 -16.40
N LYS A 354 -6.22 23.70 -16.96
CA LYS A 354 -6.81 24.65 -17.91
C LYS A 354 -7.35 23.94 -19.18
N LEU A 355 -6.60 22.96 -19.69
CA LEU A 355 -7.02 22.13 -20.80
C LEU A 355 -8.27 21.32 -20.47
N GLN A 356 -8.30 20.68 -19.28
CA GLN A 356 -9.45 19.91 -18.81
C GLN A 356 -10.72 20.78 -18.70
N MET A 357 -10.57 22.00 -18.17
CA MET A 357 -11.65 22.98 -18.13
C MET A 357 -12.16 23.37 -19.50
N ARG A 358 -11.26 23.58 -20.46
CA ARG A 358 -11.65 23.92 -21.83
C ARG A 358 -12.39 22.79 -22.53
N GLU A 359 -11.93 21.56 -22.38
CA GLU A 359 -12.46 20.41 -23.14
C GLU A 359 -13.69 19.79 -22.51
N TYR A 360 -13.71 19.70 -21.18
CA TYR A 360 -14.76 18.96 -20.44
C TYR A 360 -15.61 19.87 -19.55
N ASN A 361 -15.19 21.13 -19.33
CA ASN A 361 -15.79 22.02 -18.33
C ASN A 361 -15.94 21.32 -16.97
N LEU A 362 -14.90 20.60 -16.57
CA LEU A 362 -14.84 19.78 -15.36
C LEU A 362 -13.67 20.21 -14.48
N ASP A 363 -13.99 20.53 -13.24
CA ASP A 363 -13.05 20.91 -12.20
C ASP A 363 -13.27 20.04 -10.96
N ALA A 364 -12.21 19.63 -10.30
CA ALA A 364 -12.28 18.85 -9.06
C ALA A 364 -13.11 19.59 -7.97
N GLU A 365 -12.99 20.93 -7.91
CA GLU A 365 -13.75 21.74 -6.94
C GLU A 365 -15.25 21.75 -7.22
N MET A 366 -15.70 21.56 -8.47
CA MET A 366 -17.12 21.38 -8.80
C MET A 366 -17.67 20.06 -8.25
N LEU A 367 -16.83 19.05 -8.06
CA LEU A 367 -17.20 17.74 -7.59
C LEU A 367 -17.18 17.61 -6.06
N ARG A 368 -16.26 18.31 -5.39
CA ARG A 368 -16.10 18.26 -3.92
C ARG A 368 -17.40 18.38 -3.13
N PRO A 369 -18.31 19.32 -3.44
CA PRO A 369 -19.56 19.45 -2.69
C PRO A 369 -20.43 18.18 -2.65
N TYR A 370 -20.23 17.27 -3.58
CA TYR A 370 -20.95 15.99 -3.70
C TYR A 370 -20.22 14.81 -3.07
N PHE A 371 -18.96 15.00 -2.63
CA PHE A 371 -18.11 13.97 -2.06
C PHE A 371 -17.75 14.25 -0.60
N GLU A 372 -18.78 14.55 0.20
CA GLU A 372 -18.63 14.60 1.66
C GLU A 372 -18.22 13.21 2.17
N LEU A 373 -17.15 13.14 2.98
CA LEU A 373 -16.54 11.88 3.43
C LEU A 373 -17.57 10.90 4.04
N SER A 374 -18.48 11.36 4.88
CA SER A 374 -19.49 10.49 5.48
C SER A 374 -20.38 9.81 4.43
N ARG A 375 -20.77 10.55 3.40
CA ARG A 375 -21.58 10.01 2.30
C ARG A 375 -20.79 9.10 1.38
N VAL A 376 -19.51 9.39 1.17
CA VAL A 376 -18.61 8.52 0.43
C VAL A 376 -18.45 7.18 1.16
N ILE A 377 -18.28 7.19 2.48
CA ILE A 377 -18.25 5.97 3.30
C ILE A 377 -19.53 5.17 3.11
N ASP A 378 -20.69 5.81 3.24
CA ASP A 378 -22.00 5.16 3.02
C ASP A 378 -22.12 4.60 1.60
N GLY A 379 -21.60 5.30 0.60
CA GLY A 379 -21.59 4.86 -0.79
C GLY A 379 -20.73 3.62 -1.01
N VAL A 380 -19.52 3.60 -0.45
CA VAL A 380 -18.59 2.46 -0.55
C VAL A 380 -19.14 1.25 0.20
N PHE A 381 -19.67 1.42 1.39
CA PHE A 381 -20.34 0.36 2.16
C PHE A 381 -21.60 -0.14 1.43
N GLY A 382 -22.38 0.78 0.85
CA GLY A 382 -23.55 0.46 0.03
C GLY A 382 -23.19 -0.34 -1.22
N LEU A 383 -22.05 -0.06 -1.86
CA LEU A 383 -21.53 -0.84 -2.98
C LEU A 383 -21.24 -2.28 -2.56
N ALA A 384 -20.51 -2.45 -1.46
CA ALA A 384 -20.20 -3.76 -0.91
C ALA A 384 -21.47 -4.54 -0.53
N ASN A 385 -22.46 -3.87 0.05
CA ASN A 385 -23.76 -4.47 0.33
C ASN A 385 -24.46 -4.92 -0.94
N ARG A 386 -24.49 -4.08 -1.96
CA ARG A 386 -25.13 -4.40 -3.25
C ARG A 386 -24.47 -5.55 -4.00
N LEU A 387 -23.14 -5.64 -3.94
CA LEU A 387 -22.38 -6.71 -4.60
C LEU A 387 -22.42 -8.03 -3.80
N TYR A 388 -22.24 -7.96 -2.50
CA TYR A 388 -21.95 -9.12 -1.64
C TYR A 388 -22.91 -9.31 -0.47
N GLY A 389 -23.82 -8.37 -0.21
CA GLY A 389 -24.77 -8.42 0.90
C GLY A 389 -24.19 -8.08 2.28
N ILE A 390 -22.90 -7.69 2.37
CA ILE A 390 -22.27 -7.36 3.65
C ILE A 390 -22.74 -6.02 4.21
N THR A 391 -22.71 -5.89 5.54
CA THR A 391 -23.12 -4.69 6.26
C THR A 391 -22.06 -4.26 7.25
N PHE A 392 -22.01 -2.94 7.52
CA PHE A 392 -21.04 -2.29 8.41
C PHE A 392 -21.78 -1.58 9.52
N LYS A 393 -21.33 -1.78 10.76
CA LYS A 393 -21.89 -1.13 11.94
C LYS A 393 -20.76 -0.51 12.77
N GLU A 394 -20.73 0.81 12.89
CA GLU A 394 -19.76 1.48 13.77
C GLU A 394 -19.93 0.99 15.21
N ASN A 395 -18.82 0.56 15.81
CA ASN A 395 -18.74 0.15 17.20
C ASN A 395 -17.69 0.97 17.95
N LYS A 396 -18.14 1.92 18.78
CA LYS A 396 -17.28 2.82 19.55
C LYS A 396 -16.64 2.18 20.77
N ASP A 397 -17.04 0.95 21.12
CA ASP A 397 -16.42 0.19 22.21
C ASP A 397 -15.13 -0.54 21.76
N ILE A 398 -14.88 -0.59 20.44
CA ILE A 398 -13.61 -1.09 19.89
C ILE A 398 -12.55 0.00 20.06
N PRO A 399 -11.42 -0.30 20.78
CA PRO A 399 -10.34 0.68 20.95
C PRO A 399 -9.70 1.08 19.62
N VAL A 400 -9.37 2.34 19.47
CA VAL A 400 -8.68 2.89 18.30
C VAL A 400 -7.39 3.61 18.73
N TYR A 401 -6.42 3.66 17.83
CA TYR A 401 -5.11 4.25 18.12
C TYR A 401 -5.06 5.78 18.00
N HIS A 402 -6.06 6.39 17.37
CA HIS A 402 -6.20 7.85 17.26
C HIS A 402 -7.69 8.22 17.21
N PRO A 403 -8.10 9.39 17.77
CA PRO A 403 -9.51 9.81 17.80
C PRO A 403 -10.20 9.93 16.43
N ASP A 404 -9.43 10.18 15.36
CA ASP A 404 -9.97 10.28 14.00
C ASP A 404 -10.26 8.90 13.37
N VAL A 405 -9.78 7.82 13.97
CA VAL A 405 -10.00 6.45 13.47
C VAL A 405 -11.38 5.96 13.88
N LYS A 406 -12.09 5.37 12.94
CA LYS A 406 -13.37 4.70 13.19
C LYS A 406 -13.22 3.19 13.05
N ALA A 407 -13.91 2.45 13.90
CA ALA A 407 -13.96 1.00 13.87
C ALA A 407 -15.40 0.51 13.59
N TYR A 408 -15.51 -0.47 12.70
CA TYR A 408 -16.78 -1.06 12.29
C TYR A 408 -16.76 -2.58 12.47
N GLU A 409 -17.86 -3.13 12.97
CA GLU A 409 -18.17 -4.54 12.85
C GLU A 409 -18.74 -4.81 11.46
N VAL A 410 -18.24 -5.83 10.80
CA VAL A 410 -18.69 -6.23 9.47
C VAL A 410 -19.42 -7.57 9.56
N TYR A 411 -20.60 -7.64 8.96
CA TYR A 411 -21.46 -8.83 8.96
C TYR A 411 -21.71 -9.29 7.52
N ASP A 412 -21.70 -10.60 7.31
CA ASP A 412 -21.99 -11.20 6.02
C ASP A 412 -23.51 -11.15 5.71
N HIS A 413 -23.89 -11.53 4.49
CA HIS A 413 -25.28 -11.53 4.01
C HIS A 413 -26.24 -12.37 4.85
N ASP A 414 -25.75 -13.37 5.57
CA ASP A 414 -26.53 -14.22 6.49
C ASP A 414 -26.59 -13.67 7.93
N GLY A 415 -25.96 -12.52 8.18
CA GLY A 415 -25.87 -11.90 9.49
C GLY A 415 -24.74 -12.42 10.38
N SER A 416 -23.91 -13.34 9.90
CA SER A 416 -22.73 -13.82 10.63
C SER A 416 -21.64 -12.75 10.70
N TYR A 417 -20.89 -12.72 11.81
CA TYR A 417 -19.74 -11.84 11.97
C TYR A 417 -18.64 -12.19 10.96
N LEU A 418 -18.16 -11.18 10.21
CA LEU A 418 -17.18 -11.35 9.16
C LEU A 418 -15.81 -10.76 9.50
N ALA A 419 -15.75 -9.54 10.04
CA ALA A 419 -14.50 -8.84 10.30
C ALA A 419 -14.69 -7.63 11.22
N VAL A 420 -13.58 -7.09 11.72
CA VAL A 420 -13.49 -5.68 12.16
C VAL A 420 -12.81 -4.89 11.05
N PHE A 421 -13.32 -3.71 10.76
CA PHE A 421 -12.78 -2.78 9.77
C PHE A 421 -12.47 -1.44 10.42
N TYR A 422 -11.21 -1.02 10.39
CA TYR A 422 -10.76 0.30 10.84
C TYR A 422 -10.57 1.22 9.65
N ALA A 423 -10.95 2.49 9.80
CA ALA A 423 -10.77 3.51 8.78
C ALA A 423 -10.13 4.77 9.36
N ASP A 424 -8.98 5.14 8.81
CA ASP A 424 -8.14 6.26 9.20
C ASP A 424 -7.91 7.18 8.01
N PHE A 425 -8.64 8.30 7.94
CA PHE A 425 -8.79 9.05 6.69
C PHE A 425 -7.85 10.26 6.53
N HIS A 426 -7.33 10.85 7.61
CA HIS A 426 -6.73 12.19 7.53
C HIS A 426 -5.23 12.20 7.81
N PRO A 427 -4.45 13.10 7.16
CA PRO A 427 -3.03 13.27 7.44
C PRO A 427 -2.81 13.88 8.84
N ARG A 428 -1.68 13.53 9.46
CA ARG A 428 -1.18 14.08 10.71
C ARG A 428 0.34 13.91 10.82
N LYS A 429 0.95 14.54 11.84
CA LYS A 429 2.42 14.63 11.97
C LYS A 429 3.11 13.27 11.97
N GLY A 430 2.59 12.30 12.71
CA GLY A 430 3.17 10.95 12.86
C GLY A 430 2.72 9.95 11.81
N LYS A 431 2.08 10.36 10.72
CA LYS A 431 1.51 9.48 9.72
C LYS A 431 2.24 9.60 8.39
N GLN A 432 2.65 8.47 7.83
CA GLN A 432 3.25 8.40 6.50
C GLN A 432 2.27 8.85 5.42
N GLY A 433 2.80 9.42 4.33
CA GLY A 433 2.01 9.82 3.17
C GLY A 433 1.56 8.62 2.33
N GLY A 434 0.58 8.84 1.46
CA GLY A 434 -0.02 7.81 0.63
C GLY A 434 -1.25 7.18 1.26
N ALA A 435 -1.60 5.98 0.79
CA ALA A 435 -2.67 5.17 1.33
C ALA A 435 -2.26 3.70 1.32
N TRP A 436 -2.78 2.93 2.25
CA TRP A 436 -2.50 1.49 2.35
C TRP A 436 -3.55 0.76 3.18
N MET A 437 -3.65 -0.55 2.94
CA MET A 437 -4.39 -1.48 3.79
C MET A 437 -3.40 -2.31 4.61
N THR A 438 -3.77 -2.63 5.84
CA THR A 438 -3.05 -3.55 6.71
C THR A 438 -4.02 -4.37 7.54
N GLU A 439 -3.53 -5.43 8.19
CA GLU A 439 -4.30 -6.27 9.10
C GLU A 439 -3.66 -6.28 10.48
N PHE A 440 -4.45 -6.04 11.53
CA PHE A 440 -4.02 -6.29 12.90
C PHE A 440 -4.13 -7.76 13.28
N GLN A 441 -4.92 -8.51 12.54
CA GLN A 441 -5.12 -9.94 12.63
C GLN A 441 -5.59 -10.46 11.27
N GLY A 442 -4.97 -11.53 10.77
CA GLY A 442 -5.43 -12.24 9.58
C GLY A 442 -6.60 -13.18 9.87
N GLN A 443 -6.99 -13.97 8.87
CA GLN A 443 -8.02 -14.99 9.00
C GLN A 443 -7.39 -16.40 8.95
N TRP A 444 -7.84 -17.31 9.80
CA TRP A 444 -7.49 -18.74 9.74
C TRP A 444 -8.57 -19.61 10.38
N ILE A 445 -8.44 -20.93 10.24
CA ILE A 445 -9.27 -21.89 10.95
C ILE A 445 -8.39 -22.57 12.00
N ASP A 446 -8.75 -22.41 13.28
CA ASP A 446 -8.01 -22.99 14.39
C ASP A 446 -8.20 -24.52 14.49
N ARG A 447 -7.44 -25.19 15.34
CA ARG A 447 -7.52 -26.66 15.55
C ARG A 447 -8.86 -27.14 16.09
N LYS A 448 -9.69 -26.26 16.62
CA LYS A 448 -11.06 -26.54 17.09
C LYS A 448 -12.09 -26.36 15.98
N GLY A 449 -11.65 -25.94 14.79
CA GLY A 449 -12.51 -25.63 13.66
C GLY A 449 -13.18 -24.27 13.75
N VAL A 450 -12.72 -23.38 14.62
CA VAL A 450 -13.21 -22.00 14.72
C VAL A 450 -12.57 -21.16 13.62
N ASN A 451 -13.39 -20.48 12.84
CA ASN A 451 -12.94 -19.54 11.83
C ASN A 451 -12.64 -18.19 12.51
N VAL A 452 -11.36 -17.95 12.77
CA VAL A 452 -10.86 -16.68 13.35
C VAL A 452 -10.97 -15.61 12.27
N ARG A 453 -11.66 -14.50 12.60
CA ARG A 453 -11.96 -13.47 11.60
C ARG A 453 -10.98 -12.30 11.65
N PRO A 454 -10.69 -11.69 10.50
CA PRO A 454 -9.65 -10.68 10.38
C PRO A 454 -10.04 -9.34 10.98
N HIS A 455 -9.02 -8.56 11.36
CA HIS A 455 -9.13 -7.15 11.73
C HIS A 455 -8.36 -6.33 10.71
N VAL A 456 -9.07 -5.68 9.80
CA VAL A 456 -8.54 -4.96 8.65
C VAL A 456 -8.52 -3.47 8.91
N SER A 457 -7.48 -2.79 8.48
CA SER A 457 -7.35 -1.33 8.62
C SER A 457 -6.98 -0.69 7.29
N VAL A 458 -7.66 0.39 6.92
CA VAL A 458 -7.26 1.28 5.83
C VAL A 458 -6.76 2.60 6.39
N VAL A 459 -5.63 3.05 5.89
CA VAL A 459 -4.97 4.28 6.30
C VAL A 459 -4.79 5.17 5.08
N MET A 460 -5.31 6.40 5.15
CA MET A 460 -5.34 7.34 4.03
C MET A 460 -4.94 8.74 4.49
N ASN A 461 -4.71 9.64 3.54
CA ASN A 461 -4.33 11.02 3.80
C ASN A 461 -5.24 11.97 3.03
N PHE A 462 -6.57 11.92 3.31
CA PHE A 462 -7.57 12.69 2.62
C PHE A 462 -7.74 14.10 3.19
N THR A 463 -8.32 14.98 2.39
CA THR A 463 -8.68 16.35 2.77
C THR A 463 -9.38 16.37 4.12
N LYS A 464 -8.84 17.15 5.07
CA LYS A 464 -9.40 17.33 6.41
C LYS A 464 -10.68 18.20 6.38
N PRO A 465 -11.58 18.06 7.37
CA PRO A 465 -12.59 19.06 7.60
C PRO A 465 -11.95 20.36 8.08
N THR A 466 -12.65 21.47 7.84
CA THR A 466 -12.33 22.77 8.44
C THR A 466 -13.42 23.14 9.46
N PRO A 467 -13.24 24.22 10.28
CA PRO A 467 -14.30 24.67 11.16
C PRO A 467 -15.61 25.03 10.43
N GLU A 468 -15.50 25.41 9.14
CA GLU A 468 -16.61 25.90 8.32
C GLU A 468 -17.22 24.81 7.43
N LYS A 469 -16.44 23.76 7.10
CA LYS A 469 -16.84 22.73 6.13
C LYS A 469 -16.46 21.33 6.60
N PRO A 470 -17.32 20.31 6.32
CA PRO A 470 -16.94 18.91 6.50
C PRO A 470 -15.80 18.52 5.56
N ALA A 471 -15.25 17.33 5.73
CA ALA A 471 -14.27 16.78 4.78
C ALA A 471 -14.95 16.55 3.43
N LEU A 472 -14.54 17.33 2.43
CA LEU A 472 -15.01 17.25 1.04
C LEU A 472 -13.89 16.71 0.16
N LEU A 473 -14.10 15.52 -0.39
CA LEU A 473 -13.07 14.79 -1.12
C LEU A 473 -13.01 15.19 -2.60
N THR A 474 -11.87 14.95 -3.22
CA THR A 474 -11.75 14.90 -4.69
C THR A 474 -12.23 13.56 -5.22
N LEU A 475 -12.49 13.47 -6.53
CA LEU A 475 -12.76 12.19 -7.19
C LEU A 475 -11.58 11.21 -7.04
N GLY A 476 -10.34 11.71 -7.12
CA GLY A 476 -9.14 10.88 -6.90
C GLY A 476 -9.06 10.31 -5.48
N GLU A 477 -9.49 11.07 -4.45
CA GLU A 477 -9.57 10.54 -3.09
C GLU A 477 -10.68 9.48 -2.94
N VAL A 478 -11.80 9.61 -3.64
CA VAL A 478 -12.84 8.57 -3.71
C VAL A 478 -12.30 7.30 -4.37
N GLU A 479 -11.57 7.45 -5.47
CA GLU A 479 -10.90 6.34 -6.18
C GLU A 479 -9.88 5.64 -5.29
N THR A 480 -9.06 6.39 -4.55
CA THR A 480 -8.11 5.84 -3.57
C THR A 480 -8.84 5.05 -2.47
N PHE A 481 -9.96 5.57 -1.96
CA PHE A 481 -10.74 4.82 -0.97
C PHE A 481 -11.28 3.49 -1.54
N LEU A 482 -11.78 3.50 -2.76
CA LEU A 482 -12.20 2.28 -3.44
C LEU A 482 -11.05 1.29 -3.61
N HIS A 483 -9.86 1.77 -3.94
CA HIS A 483 -8.64 0.97 -4.03
C HIS A 483 -8.33 0.25 -2.72
N GLU A 484 -8.16 1.00 -1.62
CA GLU A 484 -7.86 0.40 -0.31
C GLU A 484 -8.99 -0.48 0.20
N PHE A 485 -10.24 -0.14 -0.17
CA PHE A 485 -11.38 -0.97 0.14
C PHE A 485 -11.39 -2.29 -0.64
N GLY A 486 -10.85 -2.32 -1.86
CA GLY A 486 -10.63 -3.55 -2.62
C GLY A 486 -9.68 -4.51 -1.91
N HIS A 487 -8.55 -4.03 -1.40
CA HIS A 487 -7.67 -4.80 -0.51
C HIS A 487 -8.40 -5.25 0.76
N SER A 488 -9.23 -4.38 1.33
CA SER A 488 -10.00 -4.71 2.53
C SER A 488 -10.99 -5.84 2.29
N LEU A 489 -11.68 -5.85 1.15
CA LEU A 489 -12.56 -6.96 0.76
C LEU A 489 -11.77 -8.26 0.60
N HIS A 490 -10.56 -8.21 0.05
CA HIS A 490 -9.68 -9.37 -0.06
C HIS A 490 -9.31 -9.94 1.32
N GLY A 491 -9.00 -9.08 2.30
CA GLY A 491 -8.78 -9.48 3.70
C GLY A 491 -10.04 -9.99 4.38
N MET A 492 -11.14 -9.22 4.33
CA MET A 492 -12.38 -9.53 5.05
C MET A 492 -13.08 -10.79 4.54
N PHE A 493 -13.00 -11.10 3.25
CA PHE A 493 -13.62 -12.30 2.67
C PHE A 493 -12.73 -13.54 2.77
N ALA A 494 -11.50 -13.42 3.26
CA ALA A 494 -10.60 -14.57 3.41
C ALA A 494 -11.30 -15.74 4.11
N ASN A 495 -11.15 -16.92 3.53
CA ASN A 495 -11.71 -18.18 4.04
C ASN A 495 -10.76 -19.32 3.72
N THR A 496 -9.62 -19.31 4.40
CA THR A 496 -8.53 -20.26 4.25
C THR A 496 -8.30 -21.01 5.56
N ARG A 497 -7.67 -22.17 5.50
CA ARG A 497 -7.28 -22.89 6.72
C ARG A 497 -6.09 -22.21 7.42
N PHE A 498 -5.16 -21.67 6.63
CA PHE A 498 -3.88 -21.16 7.12
C PHE A 498 -3.80 -19.64 6.98
N GLU A 499 -3.34 -18.96 8.03
CA GLU A 499 -3.23 -17.50 8.07
C GLU A 499 -2.25 -16.97 7.01
N SER A 500 -1.11 -17.63 6.82
CA SER A 500 -0.09 -17.23 5.83
C SER A 500 -0.55 -17.30 4.37
N LEU A 501 -1.70 -17.94 4.12
CA LEU A 501 -2.34 -18.01 2.80
C LEU A 501 -3.61 -17.15 2.70
N SER A 502 -3.99 -16.45 3.77
CA SER A 502 -5.25 -15.71 3.80
C SER A 502 -5.15 -14.31 3.18
N GLY A 503 -6.29 -13.80 2.72
CA GLY A 503 -6.45 -12.42 2.31
C GLY A 503 -5.45 -11.97 1.26
N THR A 504 -4.70 -10.92 1.56
CA THR A 504 -3.70 -10.32 0.68
C THR A 504 -2.37 -11.07 0.62
N ASN A 505 -2.23 -12.21 1.33
CA ASN A 505 -1.06 -13.08 1.26
C ASN A 505 -1.04 -13.90 -0.05
N VAL A 506 -0.91 -13.21 -1.15
CA VAL A 506 -0.88 -13.73 -2.52
C VAL A 506 0.42 -13.35 -3.20
N TRP A 507 0.68 -13.87 -4.39
CA TRP A 507 1.80 -13.39 -5.18
C TRP A 507 1.68 -11.89 -5.47
N TRP A 508 2.79 -11.20 -5.38
CA TRP A 508 2.83 -9.73 -5.33
C TRP A 508 2.25 -9.06 -6.57
N ASP A 509 2.42 -9.66 -7.75
CA ASP A 509 1.84 -9.16 -9.01
C ASP A 509 0.36 -9.56 -9.24
N PHE A 510 -0.26 -10.15 -8.20
CA PHE A 510 -1.69 -10.42 -8.15
C PHE A 510 -2.42 -9.57 -7.08
N VAL A 511 -1.69 -9.07 -6.10
CA VAL A 511 -2.27 -8.40 -4.92
C VAL A 511 -3.11 -7.18 -5.27
N GLU A 512 -2.75 -6.46 -6.35
CA GLU A 512 -3.45 -5.24 -6.76
C GLU A 512 -4.71 -5.51 -7.62
N LEU A 513 -5.01 -6.77 -7.96
CA LEU A 513 -6.23 -7.05 -8.72
C LEU A 513 -7.51 -6.62 -8.00
N PRO A 514 -7.76 -6.96 -6.72
CA PRO A 514 -8.98 -6.53 -6.02
C PRO A 514 -9.07 -5.02 -5.81
N SER A 515 -7.95 -4.36 -5.55
CA SER A 515 -7.90 -2.91 -5.32
C SER A 515 -8.19 -2.12 -6.58
N GLN A 516 -7.48 -2.38 -7.67
CA GLN A 516 -7.68 -1.72 -8.96
C GLN A 516 -9.03 -2.07 -9.59
N PHE A 517 -9.54 -3.28 -9.32
CA PHE A 517 -10.89 -3.65 -9.73
C PHE A 517 -11.94 -2.70 -9.15
N MET A 518 -11.84 -2.36 -7.88
CA MET A 518 -12.80 -1.47 -7.21
C MET A 518 -12.73 -0.01 -7.70
N GLU A 519 -11.57 0.46 -8.13
CA GLU A 519 -11.41 1.81 -8.72
C GLU A 519 -12.35 2.06 -9.90
N ASN A 520 -12.67 1.02 -10.69
CA ASN A 520 -13.55 1.15 -11.85
C ASN A 520 -14.91 1.76 -11.50
N TYR A 521 -15.41 1.56 -10.28
CA TYR A 521 -16.70 2.09 -9.84
C TYR A 521 -16.70 3.61 -9.66
N ALA A 522 -15.55 4.24 -9.44
CA ALA A 522 -15.44 5.69 -9.17
C ALA A 522 -16.08 6.57 -10.24
N VAL A 523 -16.16 6.09 -11.49
CA VAL A 523 -16.71 6.83 -12.63
C VAL A 523 -18.04 6.24 -13.16
N GLU A 524 -18.55 5.19 -12.50
CA GLU A 524 -19.81 4.55 -12.92
C GLU A 524 -21.03 5.34 -12.44
N LYS A 525 -21.86 5.79 -13.37
CA LYS A 525 -23.05 6.63 -13.13
C LYS A 525 -23.98 6.04 -12.05
N ASP A 526 -24.25 4.73 -12.15
CA ASP A 526 -25.17 4.07 -11.25
C ASP A 526 -24.62 3.94 -9.82
N PHE A 527 -23.29 3.93 -9.65
CA PHE A 527 -22.66 4.00 -8.35
C PHE A 527 -22.68 5.43 -7.80
N LEU A 528 -22.23 6.43 -8.58
CA LEU A 528 -22.21 7.84 -8.15
C LEU A 528 -23.59 8.33 -7.70
N ARG A 529 -24.66 7.91 -8.36
CA ARG A 529 -26.02 8.25 -7.98
C ARG A 529 -26.46 7.73 -6.60
N THR A 530 -25.77 6.77 -6.04
CA THR A 530 -26.12 6.21 -4.73
C THR A 530 -25.70 7.08 -3.56
N PHE A 531 -24.66 7.92 -3.72
CA PHE A 531 -24.07 8.68 -2.60
C PHE A 531 -23.67 10.13 -2.92
N ALA A 532 -23.49 10.47 -4.20
CA ALA A 532 -23.03 11.79 -4.59
C ALA A 532 -24.16 12.84 -4.47
N PHE A 533 -24.37 13.34 -3.25
CA PHE A 533 -25.34 14.38 -2.93
C PHE A 533 -24.63 15.61 -2.37
N HIS A 534 -25.09 16.79 -2.77
CA HIS A 534 -24.52 18.05 -2.30
C HIS A 534 -24.62 18.18 -0.77
N TYR A 535 -23.49 18.47 -0.12
CA TYR A 535 -23.38 18.42 1.36
C TYR A 535 -24.31 19.41 2.10
N GLN A 536 -24.66 20.57 1.49
CA GLN A 536 -25.55 21.57 2.08
C GLN A 536 -27.00 21.40 1.65
N THR A 537 -27.28 21.17 0.35
CA THR A 537 -28.64 21.14 -0.17
C THR A 537 -29.25 19.75 -0.17
N GLY A 538 -28.43 18.69 -0.13
CA GLY A 538 -28.87 17.31 -0.25
C GLY A 538 -29.31 16.91 -1.67
N GLU A 539 -29.17 17.80 -2.66
CA GLU A 539 -29.50 17.50 -4.05
C GLU A 539 -28.50 16.52 -4.66
N PRO A 540 -28.95 15.58 -5.51
CA PRO A 540 -28.04 14.66 -6.18
C PRO A 540 -27.13 15.40 -7.15
N MET A 541 -25.95 14.82 -7.42
CA MET A 541 -25.06 15.31 -8.47
C MET A 541 -25.81 15.34 -9.81
N PRO A 542 -25.80 16.46 -10.53
CA PRO A 542 -26.47 16.56 -11.82
C PRO A 542 -25.94 15.51 -12.82
N ASP A 543 -26.82 14.90 -13.58
CA ASP A 543 -26.47 13.91 -14.60
C ASP A 543 -25.44 14.45 -15.60
N GLU A 544 -25.56 15.74 -15.98
CA GLU A 544 -24.60 16.40 -16.85
C GLU A 544 -23.16 16.36 -16.27
N LEU A 545 -23.02 16.54 -14.95
CA LEU A 545 -21.72 16.50 -14.28
C LEU A 545 -21.17 15.08 -14.26
N ILE A 546 -22.01 14.08 -14.01
CA ILE A 546 -21.64 12.66 -14.08
C ILE A 546 -21.18 12.28 -15.50
N GLU A 547 -21.86 12.79 -16.54
CA GLU A 547 -21.47 12.57 -17.95
C GLU A 547 -20.12 13.20 -18.27
N ARG A 548 -19.81 14.38 -17.70
CA ARG A 548 -18.49 15.01 -17.85
C ARG A 548 -17.40 14.17 -17.19
N ILE A 549 -17.63 13.59 -16.00
CA ILE A 549 -16.73 12.65 -15.36
C ILE A 549 -16.45 11.47 -16.29
N ALA A 550 -17.50 10.84 -16.83
CA ALA A 550 -17.35 9.70 -17.74
C ALA A 550 -16.57 10.04 -19.02
N LYS A 551 -16.83 11.22 -19.62
CA LYS A 551 -16.13 11.69 -20.81
C LYS A 551 -14.67 12.03 -20.57
N SER A 552 -14.34 12.54 -19.36
CA SER A 552 -12.97 12.90 -18.98
C SER A 552 -12.14 11.71 -18.48
N ARG A 553 -12.71 10.51 -18.37
CA ARG A 553 -12.04 9.32 -17.84
C ARG A 553 -10.67 9.07 -18.46
N ASN A 554 -10.55 9.29 -19.77
CA ASN A 554 -9.32 9.03 -20.51
C ASN A 554 -8.47 10.30 -20.72
N PHE A 555 -8.80 11.40 -20.03
CA PHE A 555 -8.00 12.62 -20.07
C PHE A 555 -6.59 12.37 -19.54
N LEU A 556 -5.59 12.56 -20.38
CA LEU A 556 -4.17 12.27 -20.09
C LEU A 556 -3.89 10.83 -19.62
N ALA A 557 -4.77 9.88 -19.92
CA ALA A 557 -4.60 8.49 -19.49
C ALA A 557 -3.33 7.85 -20.06
N ALA A 558 -2.96 8.20 -21.29
CA ALA A 558 -1.74 7.70 -21.91
C ALA A 558 -0.48 8.26 -21.23
N TYR A 559 -0.45 9.56 -20.94
CA TYR A 559 0.61 10.17 -20.15
C TYR A 559 0.75 9.51 -18.77
N SER A 560 -0.36 9.32 -18.07
CA SER A 560 -0.40 8.69 -16.73
C SER A 560 0.08 7.24 -16.75
N CYS A 561 -0.29 6.47 -17.78
CA CYS A 561 0.20 5.11 -17.97
C CYS A 561 1.73 5.09 -18.13
N LEU A 562 2.30 5.93 -19.00
CA LEU A 562 3.75 5.99 -19.18
C LEU A 562 4.50 6.45 -17.92
N ARG A 563 3.87 7.29 -17.10
CA ARG A 563 4.43 7.67 -15.78
C ARG A 563 4.61 6.43 -14.89
N GLN A 564 3.60 5.57 -14.81
CA GLN A 564 3.68 4.32 -14.04
C GLN A 564 4.67 3.33 -14.65
N VAL A 565 4.70 3.21 -15.98
CA VAL A 565 5.68 2.38 -16.70
C VAL A 565 7.10 2.86 -16.43
N SER A 566 7.35 4.18 -16.34
CA SER A 566 8.67 4.71 -16.02
C SER A 566 9.17 4.25 -14.66
N PHE A 567 8.30 4.18 -13.66
CA PHE A 567 8.65 3.63 -12.33
C PHE A 567 9.01 2.15 -12.40
N GLY A 568 8.26 1.36 -13.17
CA GLY A 568 8.58 -0.04 -13.41
C GLY A 568 9.92 -0.24 -14.12
N LEU A 569 10.26 0.61 -15.11
CA LEU A 569 11.55 0.58 -15.79
C LEU A 569 12.71 0.93 -14.85
N LEU A 570 12.52 1.93 -13.99
CA LEU A 570 13.54 2.34 -13.00
C LEU A 570 13.80 1.23 -12.00
N ASP A 571 12.76 0.63 -11.45
CA ASP A 571 12.84 -0.50 -10.53
C ASP A 571 13.61 -1.67 -11.16
N MET A 572 13.19 -2.09 -12.35
CA MET A 572 13.86 -3.19 -13.05
C MET A 572 15.30 -2.85 -13.43
N ALA A 573 15.61 -1.60 -13.78
CA ALA A 573 16.96 -1.19 -14.10
C ALA A 573 17.94 -1.33 -12.93
N TYR A 574 17.47 -1.09 -11.69
CA TYR A 574 18.28 -1.34 -10.50
C TYR A 574 18.50 -2.82 -10.24
N TYR A 575 17.46 -3.64 -10.36
CA TYR A 575 17.47 -5.01 -9.83
C TYR A 575 17.74 -6.10 -10.86
N THR A 576 17.87 -5.77 -12.13
CA THR A 576 18.40 -6.67 -13.19
C THR A 576 19.90 -6.52 -13.38
N LYS A 577 20.57 -5.67 -12.58
CA LYS A 577 22.03 -5.54 -12.64
C LYS A 577 22.71 -6.73 -11.98
N GLU A 578 23.66 -7.33 -12.73
CA GLU A 578 24.53 -8.40 -12.25
C GLU A 578 25.75 -7.83 -11.53
N ASP A 579 26.32 -6.74 -12.07
CA ASP A 579 27.44 -6.03 -11.49
C ASP A 579 27.03 -5.09 -10.36
N ALA A 580 27.97 -4.70 -9.52
CA ALA A 580 27.76 -3.73 -8.45
C ALA A 580 27.27 -2.40 -9.02
N PHE A 581 26.27 -1.82 -8.36
CA PHE A 581 25.80 -0.48 -8.67
C PHE A 581 26.80 0.54 -8.12
N THR A 582 27.44 1.26 -9.03
CA THR A 582 28.49 2.27 -8.74
C THR A 582 28.18 3.62 -9.36
N GLU A 583 27.10 3.72 -10.10
CA GLU A 583 26.68 4.93 -10.79
C GLU A 583 26.03 5.94 -9.80
N ASP A 584 26.07 7.20 -10.18
CA ASP A 584 25.29 8.23 -9.48
C ASP A 584 23.78 8.01 -9.71
N ILE A 585 23.03 8.01 -8.64
CA ILE A 585 21.57 7.74 -8.63
C ILE A 585 20.81 8.62 -9.63
N ILE A 586 21.02 9.94 -9.58
CA ILE A 586 20.21 10.88 -10.36
C ILE A 586 20.39 10.70 -11.88
N PRO A 587 21.60 10.70 -12.44
CA PRO A 587 21.76 10.47 -13.88
C PRO A 587 21.37 9.03 -14.30
N PHE A 588 21.58 8.04 -13.44
CA PHE A 588 21.11 6.67 -13.70
C PHE A 588 19.60 6.61 -13.82
N GLU A 589 18.86 7.21 -12.87
CA GLU A 589 17.40 7.29 -12.89
C GLU A 589 16.89 7.90 -14.21
N LYS A 590 17.44 9.06 -14.60
CA LYS A 590 17.02 9.75 -15.83
C LYS A 590 17.20 8.90 -17.07
N LYS A 591 18.27 8.12 -17.15
CA LYS A 591 18.54 7.19 -18.25
C LYS A 591 17.65 5.94 -18.20
N ALA A 592 17.44 5.38 -17.00
CA ALA A 592 16.68 4.14 -16.84
C ALA A 592 15.24 4.22 -17.37
N TRP A 593 14.57 5.33 -17.19
CA TRP A 593 13.20 5.52 -17.63
C TRP A 593 13.02 6.39 -18.89
N GLU A 594 14.13 6.80 -19.54
CA GLU A 594 14.10 7.68 -20.71
C GLU A 594 13.14 7.22 -21.82
N LYS A 595 13.04 5.91 -22.05
CA LYS A 595 12.16 5.31 -23.05
C LYS A 595 10.68 5.64 -22.84
N ALA A 596 10.23 5.77 -21.59
CA ALA A 596 8.86 6.10 -21.21
C ALA A 596 8.62 7.61 -21.04
N GLN A 597 9.65 8.45 -21.11
CA GLN A 597 9.51 9.89 -20.89
C GLN A 597 8.93 10.59 -22.12
N VAL A 598 7.99 11.49 -21.85
CA VAL A 598 7.33 12.35 -22.85
C VAL A 598 7.32 13.83 -22.43
N THR A 599 7.89 14.14 -21.24
CA THR A 599 8.02 15.50 -20.71
C THR A 599 9.47 15.82 -20.43
N LYS A 600 9.77 17.11 -20.28
CA LYS A 600 11.11 17.57 -19.91
C LYS A 600 11.51 17.01 -18.54
N GLN A 601 12.72 16.46 -18.46
CA GLN A 601 13.31 16.00 -17.21
C GLN A 601 14.23 17.07 -16.62
N LEU A 602 14.16 17.27 -15.30
CA LEU A 602 15.09 18.10 -14.56
C LEU A 602 16.26 17.24 -14.05
N THR A 603 17.47 17.81 -14.08
CA THR A 603 18.70 17.12 -13.69
C THR A 603 18.98 17.15 -12.19
N ASP A 604 18.25 18.00 -11.46
CA ASP A 604 18.40 18.28 -10.03
C ASP A 604 17.22 17.75 -9.18
N THR A 605 16.46 16.83 -9.72
CA THR A 605 15.36 16.13 -9.01
C THR A 605 15.64 14.64 -8.95
N CYS A 606 15.09 13.96 -7.93
CA CYS A 606 15.28 12.53 -7.72
C CYS A 606 14.00 11.87 -7.23
N MET A 607 13.54 10.84 -7.94
CA MET A 607 12.44 9.98 -7.49
C MET A 607 12.96 8.87 -6.57
N THR A 608 14.13 8.34 -6.82
CA THR A 608 14.69 7.17 -6.12
C THR A 608 14.80 7.39 -4.61
N THR A 609 15.22 8.59 -4.17
CA THR A 609 15.38 8.92 -2.75
C THR A 609 14.07 9.07 -1.98
N GLN A 610 12.94 9.10 -2.67
CA GLN A 610 11.58 9.13 -2.12
C GLN A 610 10.73 7.94 -2.56
N PHE A 611 11.33 7.00 -3.27
CA PHE A 611 10.64 5.83 -3.82
C PHE A 611 10.50 4.71 -2.78
N SER A 612 9.66 4.96 -1.77
CA SER A 612 9.43 4.04 -0.65
C SER A 612 9.03 2.65 -1.10
N HIS A 613 8.22 2.51 -2.14
CA HIS A 613 7.78 1.22 -2.67
C HIS A 613 8.94 0.25 -2.90
N ILE A 614 9.99 0.68 -3.60
CA ILE A 614 11.11 -0.18 -3.95
C ILE A 614 12.27 -0.14 -2.96
N MET A 615 12.35 0.87 -2.09
CA MET A 615 13.43 0.96 -1.11
C MET A 615 13.08 0.33 0.24
N ALA A 616 11.86 0.54 0.74
CA ALA A 616 11.39 0.08 2.05
C ALA A 616 10.08 -0.72 2.02
N GLY A 617 9.27 -0.58 0.98
CA GLY A 617 7.89 -1.09 0.92
C GLY A 617 7.72 -2.49 0.32
N GLY A 618 8.81 -3.22 -0.01
CA GLY A 618 8.71 -4.60 -0.52
C GLY A 618 8.48 -4.73 -2.03
N TYR A 619 8.37 -3.64 -2.79
CA TYR A 619 8.15 -3.64 -4.25
C TYR A 619 9.47 -3.68 -5.07
N ALA A 620 10.62 -3.93 -4.48
CA ALA A 620 11.87 -4.07 -5.22
C ALA A 620 11.79 -5.20 -6.26
N ALA A 621 12.10 -4.92 -7.51
CA ALA A 621 11.86 -5.77 -8.68
C ALA A 621 10.36 -6.19 -8.82
N GLY A 622 9.44 -5.33 -8.36
CA GLY A 622 8.03 -5.65 -8.26
C GLY A 622 7.08 -4.50 -8.58
N TYR A 623 7.57 -3.29 -8.91
CA TYR A 623 6.68 -2.16 -9.20
C TYR A 623 5.83 -2.35 -10.46
N TYR A 624 6.29 -3.14 -11.42
CA TYR A 624 5.52 -3.55 -12.60
C TYR A 624 4.18 -4.21 -12.24
N SER A 625 4.06 -4.73 -11.01
CA SER A 625 2.86 -5.42 -10.51
C SER A 625 1.60 -4.59 -10.64
N TYR A 626 1.68 -3.26 -10.49
CA TYR A 626 0.55 -2.36 -10.70
C TYR A 626 0.02 -2.43 -12.14
N LYS A 627 0.90 -2.43 -13.14
CA LYS A 627 0.49 -2.55 -14.53
C LYS A 627 0.10 -3.98 -14.92
N TRP A 628 0.75 -4.97 -14.32
CA TRP A 628 0.36 -6.36 -14.46
C TRP A 628 -1.06 -6.60 -13.94
N ALA A 629 -1.36 -6.17 -12.73
CA ALA A 629 -2.67 -6.30 -12.12
C ALA A 629 -3.74 -5.44 -12.82
N GLU A 630 -3.37 -4.31 -13.41
CA GLU A 630 -4.30 -3.46 -14.18
C GLU A 630 -4.78 -4.17 -15.46
N VAL A 631 -3.94 -5.00 -16.08
CA VAL A 631 -4.37 -5.89 -17.18
C VAL A 631 -5.41 -6.90 -16.67
N LEU A 632 -5.16 -7.52 -15.51
CA LEU A 632 -6.10 -8.45 -14.89
C LEU A 632 -7.43 -7.78 -14.52
N ASP A 633 -7.36 -6.61 -13.89
CA ASP A 633 -8.51 -5.82 -13.46
C ASP A 633 -9.40 -5.39 -14.62
N ALA A 634 -8.81 -4.84 -15.67
CA ALA A 634 -9.55 -4.41 -16.85
C ALA A 634 -10.31 -5.57 -17.52
N ASP A 635 -9.65 -6.71 -17.66
CA ASP A 635 -10.27 -7.94 -18.20
C ASP A 635 -11.35 -8.49 -17.26
N ALA A 636 -11.11 -8.52 -15.93
CA ALA A 636 -12.10 -8.95 -14.95
C ALA A 636 -13.33 -8.03 -14.94
N PHE A 637 -13.13 -6.70 -14.92
CA PHE A 637 -14.24 -5.75 -14.90
C PHE A 637 -15.06 -5.76 -16.20
N SER A 638 -14.46 -6.17 -17.31
CA SER A 638 -15.19 -6.36 -18.59
C SER A 638 -16.33 -7.37 -18.47
N VAL A 639 -16.20 -8.38 -17.59
CA VAL A 639 -17.27 -9.34 -17.30
C VAL A 639 -18.45 -8.65 -16.60
N PHE A 640 -18.16 -7.79 -15.64
CA PHE A 640 -19.19 -6.99 -14.95
C PHE A 640 -19.86 -5.98 -15.90
N LYS A 641 -19.10 -5.35 -16.78
CA LYS A 641 -19.69 -4.45 -17.81
C LYS A 641 -20.67 -5.20 -18.70
N LYS A 642 -20.36 -6.45 -19.06
CA LYS A 642 -21.22 -7.28 -19.89
C LYS A 642 -22.48 -7.79 -19.17
N ASN A 643 -22.34 -8.22 -17.90
CA ASN A 643 -23.40 -8.85 -17.13
C ASN A 643 -24.23 -7.86 -16.31
N GLY A 644 -23.71 -6.66 -16.09
CA GLY A 644 -24.20 -5.63 -15.18
C GLY A 644 -23.21 -5.40 -14.04
N ILE A 645 -22.85 -4.13 -13.81
CA ILE A 645 -21.81 -3.76 -12.83
C ILE A 645 -22.16 -4.13 -11.38
N PHE A 646 -23.42 -4.45 -11.10
CA PHE A 646 -23.92 -4.91 -9.80
C PHE A 646 -24.51 -6.34 -9.87
N ASP A 647 -24.18 -7.12 -10.92
CA ASP A 647 -24.66 -8.49 -11.03
C ASP A 647 -24.11 -9.34 -9.89
N GLN A 648 -25.00 -9.73 -8.98
CA GLN A 648 -24.63 -10.47 -7.77
C GLN A 648 -24.05 -11.85 -8.07
N LYS A 649 -24.44 -12.49 -9.16
CA LYS A 649 -23.89 -13.79 -9.56
C LYS A 649 -22.42 -13.65 -9.99
N THR A 650 -22.10 -12.61 -10.76
CA THR A 650 -20.73 -12.31 -11.15
C THR A 650 -19.89 -11.90 -9.94
N ALA A 651 -20.45 -11.06 -9.06
CA ALA A 651 -19.80 -10.65 -7.80
C ALA A 651 -19.52 -11.85 -6.89
N GLN A 652 -20.48 -12.76 -6.71
CA GLN A 652 -20.30 -13.98 -5.92
C GLN A 652 -19.22 -14.88 -6.52
N SER A 653 -19.17 -15.03 -7.86
CA SER A 653 -18.10 -15.78 -8.53
C SER A 653 -16.72 -15.15 -8.31
N PHE A 654 -16.64 -13.82 -8.31
CA PHE A 654 -15.39 -13.11 -8.00
C PHE A 654 -14.98 -13.31 -6.54
N ARG A 655 -15.93 -13.22 -5.60
CA ARG A 655 -15.70 -13.51 -4.18
C ARG A 655 -15.20 -14.95 -3.99
N ASP A 656 -15.89 -15.94 -4.56
CA ASP A 656 -15.63 -17.37 -4.32
C ASP A 656 -14.30 -17.85 -4.93
N ASN A 657 -13.89 -17.26 -6.06
CA ASN A 657 -12.73 -17.72 -6.82
C ASN A 657 -11.48 -16.84 -6.59
N ILE A 658 -11.66 -15.57 -6.19
CA ILE A 658 -10.56 -14.61 -6.00
C ILE A 658 -10.49 -14.18 -4.54
N LEU A 659 -11.49 -13.40 -4.05
CA LEU A 659 -11.39 -12.68 -2.79
C LEU A 659 -11.31 -13.60 -1.56
N SER A 660 -11.95 -14.78 -1.59
CA SER A 660 -11.95 -15.71 -0.45
C SER A 660 -10.78 -16.70 -0.45
N LYS A 661 -10.01 -16.75 -1.53
CA LYS A 661 -9.00 -17.80 -1.74
C LYS A 661 -7.61 -17.45 -1.29
N GLY A 662 -7.28 -16.15 -1.19
CA GLY A 662 -5.91 -15.77 -0.85
C GLY A 662 -4.88 -16.47 -1.72
N GLY A 663 -3.80 -16.94 -1.09
CA GLY A 663 -2.70 -17.66 -1.74
C GLY A 663 -2.84 -19.19 -1.74
N THR A 664 -4.05 -19.74 -1.61
CA THR A 664 -4.28 -21.20 -1.51
C THR A 664 -3.96 -22.00 -2.76
N GLU A 665 -3.95 -21.35 -3.92
CA GLU A 665 -3.62 -21.93 -5.22
C GLU A 665 -2.86 -20.90 -6.08
N HIS A 666 -2.25 -21.37 -7.17
CA HIS A 666 -1.59 -20.49 -8.13
C HIS A 666 -2.55 -19.40 -8.65
N PRO A 667 -2.19 -18.11 -8.65
CA PRO A 667 -3.10 -17.00 -9.00
C PRO A 667 -3.77 -17.14 -10.36
N MET A 668 -3.05 -17.62 -11.38
CA MET A 668 -3.63 -17.84 -12.71
C MET A 668 -4.71 -18.92 -12.71
N THR A 669 -4.60 -19.93 -11.84
CA THR A 669 -5.65 -20.97 -11.68
C THR A 669 -6.92 -20.35 -11.12
N LEU A 670 -6.81 -19.54 -10.07
CA LEU A 670 -7.93 -18.81 -9.47
C LEU A 670 -8.56 -17.85 -10.49
N TYR A 671 -7.73 -17.08 -11.18
CA TYR A 671 -8.18 -16.12 -12.18
C TYR A 671 -8.97 -16.80 -13.32
N LYS A 672 -8.42 -17.89 -13.89
CA LYS A 672 -9.09 -18.65 -14.97
C LYS A 672 -10.39 -19.30 -14.51
N ARG A 673 -10.49 -19.67 -13.24
CA ARG A 673 -11.74 -20.21 -12.67
C ARG A 673 -12.85 -19.15 -12.63
N PHE A 674 -12.52 -17.91 -12.37
CA PHE A 674 -13.44 -16.78 -12.46
C PHE A 674 -13.70 -16.35 -13.92
N ARG A 675 -12.63 -16.12 -14.67
CA ARG A 675 -12.68 -15.46 -15.98
C ARG A 675 -13.00 -16.41 -17.14
N GLY A 676 -12.63 -17.67 -17.02
CA GLY A 676 -12.73 -18.70 -18.06
C GLY A 676 -11.59 -18.72 -19.07
N GLN A 677 -10.66 -17.77 -19.01
CA GLN A 677 -9.50 -17.63 -19.90
C GLN A 677 -8.35 -16.88 -19.23
N GLU A 678 -7.20 -16.86 -19.87
CA GLU A 678 -6.08 -15.98 -19.48
C GLU A 678 -6.38 -14.52 -19.84
N PRO A 679 -5.85 -13.55 -19.08
CA PRO A 679 -6.04 -12.13 -19.37
C PRO A 679 -5.27 -11.72 -20.63
N THR A 680 -5.79 -10.72 -21.34
CA THR A 680 -5.07 -10.03 -22.43
C THR A 680 -5.05 -8.53 -22.18
N ILE A 681 -4.11 -7.83 -22.82
CA ILE A 681 -3.98 -6.37 -22.73
C ILE A 681 -5.17 -5.61 -23.37
N ASP A 682 -5.95 -6.28 -24.21
CA ASP A 682 -6.97 -5.64 -25.06
C ASP A 682 -8.02 -4.88 -24.26
N ALA A 683 -8.50 -5.48 -23.14
CA ALA A 683 -9.51 -4.82 -22.30
C ALA A 683 -8.96 -3.52 -21.65
N LEU A 684 -7.68 -3.49 -21.28
CA LEU A 684 -7.03 -2.30 -20.75
C LEU A 684 -6.91 -1.20 -21.82
N LEU A 685 -6.50 -1.56 -23.01
CA LEU A 685 -6.35 -0.61 -24.12
C LEU A 685 -7.71 -0.04 -24.56
N GLU A 686 -8.73 -0.90 -24.64
CA GLU A 686 -10.11 -0.47 -24.91
C GLU A 686 -10.62 0.49 -23.83
N ARG A 687 -10.43 0.15 -22.55
CA ARG A 687 -10.82 1.00 -21.40
C ARG A 687 -10.20 2.38 -21.49
N ASN A 688 -8.95 2.48 -21.89
CA ASN A 688 -8.20 3.73 -21.96
C ASN A 688 -8.30 4.43 -23.33
N GLY A 689 -9.12 3.90 -24.26
CA GLY A 689 -9.34 4.49 -25.58
C GLY A 689 -8.10 4.48 -26.47
N ILE A 690 -7.15 3.57 -26.24
CA ILE A 690 -5.94 3.42 -27.05
C ILE A 690 -6.27 2.60 -28.30
N LYS A 691 -5.98 3.19 -29.45
CA LYS A 691 -6.17 2.51 -30.74
C LYS A 691 -5.00 1.55 -31.01
N HIS A 692 -5.32 0.32 -31.41
CA HIS A 692 -4.37 -0.73 -31.81
C HIS A 692 -4.07 -0.68 -33.29
#